data_7feabdfc4a23566e7d52661fabc72e82
#
_entry.id   7feabdfc4a23566e7d52661fabc72e82
#
_cell.length_a   1.000
_cell.length_b   1.000
_cell.length_c   1.000
_cell.angle_alpha   90.00
_cell.angle_beta   90.00
_cell.angle_gamma   90.00
#
_symmetry.space_group_name_H-M   'P 1'
#
loop_
_entity.id
_entity.type
_entity.pdbx_description
1 polymer ?
#
loop_
_entity_poly.entity_id
_entity_poly.type
_entity_poly.pdbx_seq_one_letter_code
_entity_poly.pdbx_strand_id
1 'polypeptide(L)'
;MPRILPAAATFALALPLAAQAQRATPADSARLTEVTVYGSRLGQLAGQSGRYVTVVPGSTLSRYPVASLDDLLRLLPALEVQSRGNFGTQADITLRGSTYNQVLILLDGMRLNDPLTGHFAGYFPIAPSEIEQLEIVRGPGAALYGPDAVGGFINIVTKTFAATHRPDGAELAGTFLAGEYGLKSTNAGFYGQDKGLRLAGGILNNTASGQLLSLPGGNRNDFKLNTYSLSGAYEITSKLSAAARASFDRRDFNAQNFYTTASGDRSRETTSRDWYQGQVRYEWSARARTELQVVGAASTDVYVYTPTSVANDHLIHYLNFQGQHQVQFSPKVRATLGGQADRRAVQSNDRGDHALWHTGAFAVAAIAPFTGLNLTAALRLDHDQSYGTEVVPQLNASQQLSEKLTVRGAVGRAIRAPNFTEQYNSAIRPGIVPSGFSVGNPGLASERTMNYEAGFDYQPLPALTVRSTYFNRASRNLIDFMVASGSQVIATTGFTNINPNGTYRLAENLVSVRTQGVETEVTTRAQLGPGLRFDGSVGYTWVHVANNSDVQTQYLSNVARHLVAGNLSLTHRRFTLAFGGVYKVRPEQNTTVTPTNGQLVAALTPSYAVFNGRLDVALLPERLWLVGQAQNLFNAKYSDLLGAQMPTRWLMAGVRVALRK
;
A
#
# COMPACT_ATOMS: atom_id res chain seq x y z
N MET A 1 -5.90 40.83 1.86
CA MET A 1 -6.47 39.58 1.27
C MET A 1 -6.12 39.56 -0.22
N PRO A 2 -5.12 38.83 -0.68
CA PRO A 2 -4.93 38.55 -2.10
C PRO A 2 -5.64 37.23 -2.44
N ARG A 3 -6.55 37.30 -3.39
CA ARG A 3 -7.25 36.15 -3.97
C ARG A 3 -6.24 35.29 -4.76
N ILE A 4 -5.90 34.11 -4.25
CA ILE A 4 -5.18 33.10 -4.99
C ILE A 4 -6.22 32.34 -5.81
N LEU A 5 -6.24 32.59 -7.10
CA LEU A 5 -6.93 31.74 -8.09
C LEU A 5 -6.27 30.34 -8.06
N PRO A 6 -7.05 29.23 -8.09
CA PRO A 6 -6.48 27.91 -7.99
C PRO A 6 -5.68 27.57 -9.26
N ALA A 7 -4.42 27.20 -9.08
CA ALA A 7 -3.52 26.71 -10.14
C ALA A 7 -3.98 25.42 -10.86
N ALA A 8 -5.15 24.91 -10.54
CA ALA A 8 -5.77 23.75 -11.18
C ALA A 8 -6.27 24.02 -12.63
N ALA A 9 -6.40 25.28 -13.03
CA ALA A 9 -6.91 25.63 -14.37
C ALA A 9 -5.84 25.63 -15.48
N THR A 10 -4.56 25.62 -15.14
CA THR A 10 -3.47 25.75 -16.13
C THR A 10 -3.00 24.41 -16.72
N PHE A 11 -3.38 23.26 -16.14
CA PHE A 11 -3.00 21.94 -16.67
C PHE A 11 -3.94 21.39 -17.77
N ALA A 12 -5.10 22.01 -17.99
CA ALA A 12 -6.08 21.57 -18.98
C ALA A 12 -5.87 22.14 -20.39
N LEU A 13 -4.89 23.04 -20.60
CA LEU A 13 -4.75 23.81 -21.86
C LEU A 13 -3.63 23.34 -22.80
N ALA A 14 -2.97 22.18 -22.53
CA ALA A 14 -1.90 21.65 -23.38
C ALA A 14 -2.34 20.50 -24.33
N LEU A 15 -3.60 20.35 -24.67
CA LEU A 15 -4.11 19.23 -25.45
C LEU A 15 -4.81 19.57 -26.81
N PRO A 16 -4.35 20.47 -27.65
CA PRO A 16 -4.82 20.47 -29.02
C PRO A 16 -3.73 20.18 -30.08
N LEU A 17 -2.84 19.20 -29.89
CA LEU A 17 -1.82 18.83 -30.91
C LEU A 17 -1.85 17.37 -31.34
N ALA A 18 -2.92 16.62 -31.09
CA ALA A 18 -3.00 15.19 -31.44
C ALA A 18 -3.91 14.88 -32.65
N ALA A 19 -4.08 15.79 -33.60
CA ALA A 19 -5.04 15.61 -34.70
C ALA A 19 -4.45 15.10 -36.02
N GLN A 20 -3.23 14.55 -36.05
CA GLN A 20 -2.69 13.84 -37.23
C GLN A 20 -1.93 12.57 -36.82
N ALA A 21 -2.62 11.60 -36.25
CA ALA A 21 -2.08 10.26 -36.11
C ALA A 21 -2.31 9.47 -37.40
N GLN A 22 -1.27 9.30 -38.21
CA GLN A 22 -1.25 8.32 -39.30
C GLN A 22 -1.56 6.92 -38.75
N ARG A 23 -2.38 6.17 -39.50
CA ARG A 23 -2.75 4.77 -39.22
C ARG A 23 -1.50 3.92 -38.95
N ALA A 24 -1.20 3.64 -37.70
CA ALA A 24 -0.28 2.60 -37.30
C ALA A 24 -0.98 1.24 -37.46
N THR A 25 -0.25 0.27 -38.00
CA THR A 25 -0.67 -1.12 -38.17
C THR A 25 -1.10 -1.72 -36.82
N PRO A 26 -2.11 -2.62 -36.79
CA PRO A 26 -2.75 -3.09 -35.55
C PRO A 26 -1.99 -4.18 -34.81
N ALA A 27 -0.69 -4.09 -34.66
CA ALA A 27 0.11 -5.19 -34.08
C ALA A 27 0.53 -5.00 -32.60
N ASP A 28 0.26 -3.85 -31.95
CA ASP A 28 0.75 -3.63 -30.57
C ASP A 28 -0.19 -2.76 -29.69
N SER A 29 -1.46 -2.69 -30.00
CA SER A 29 -2.46 -2.16 -29.07
C SER A 29 -2.87 -3.26 -28.10
N ALA A 30 -2.02 -3.60 -27.14
CA ALA A 30 -2.43 -4.43 -26.03
C ALA A 30 -3.63 -3.73 -25.35
N ARG A 31 -4.82 -4.28 -25.54
CA ARG A 31 -6.04 -3.82 -24.90
C ARG A 31 -5.77 -3.85 -23.41
N LEU A 32 -5.77 -2.68 -22.75
CA LEU A 32 -5.60 -2.52 -21.30
C LEU A 32 -6.62 -3.34 -20.46
N THR A 33 -7.58 -3.97 -21.13
CA THR A 33 -8.70 -4.73 -20.53
C THR A 33 -8.41 -6.21 -20.28
N GLU A 34 -7.28 -6.75 -20.73
CA GLU A 34 -7.03 -8.22 -20.66
C GLU A 34 -6.10 -8.65 -19.52
N VAL A 35 -5.84 -7.77 -18.53
CA VAL A 35 -4.96 -8.13 -17.42
C VAL A 35 -5.74 -8.93 -16.38
N THR A 36 -5.25 -10.13 -16.07
CA THR A 36 -5.80 -11.00 -15.03
C THR A 36 -5.49 -10.43 -13.64
N VAL A 37 -6.51 -10.36 -12.79
CA VAL A 37 -6.40 -9.95 -11.39
C VAL A 37 -6.42 -11.21 -10.52
N TYR A 38 -5.28 -11.56 -9.94
CA TYR A 38 -5.15 -12.71 -9.04
C TYR A 38 -5.84 -12.45 -7.70
N GLY A 39 -5.82 -11.22 -7.23
CA GLY A 39 -6.51 -10.79 -6.02
C GLY A 39 -8.05 -10.87 -6.06
N SER A 40 -8.65 -11.27 -7.19
CA SER A 40 -10.09 -11.56 -7.25
C SER A 40 -10.48 -12.94 -6.67
N ARG A 41 -9.51 -13.79 -6.36
CA ARG A 41 -9.66 -15.22 -6.01
C ARG A 41 -10.36 -16.07 -7.08
N LEU A 42 -10.71 -15.49 -8.20
CA LEU A 42 -11.37 -16.13 -9.33
C LEU A 42 -10.53 -16.07 -10.63
N GLY A 43 -9.39 -15.37 -10.61
CA GLY A 43 -8.58 -15.13 -11.81
C GLY A 43 -9.39 -14.41 -12.91
N GLN A 44 -10.11 -13.36 -12.54
CA GLN A 44 -10.92 -12.56 -13.47
C GLN A 44 -10.08 -11.47 -14.16
N LEU A 45 -10.52 -11.07 -15.35
CA LEU A 45 -10.02 -9.87 -15.99
C LEU A 45 -10.42 -8.62 -15.19
N ALA A 46 -9.56 -7.60 -15.14
CA ALA A 46 -9.80 -6.38 -14.39
C ALA A 46 -11.16 -5.74 -14.74
N GLY A 47 -11.51 -5.65 -16.04
CA GLY A 47 -12.79 -5.09 -16.50
C GLY A 47 -14.04 -5.92 -16.14
N GLN A 48 -13.88 -7.19 -15.75
CA GLN A 48 -14.97 -8.07 -15.35
C GLN A 48 -15.23 -8.09 -13.84
N SER A 49 -14.33 -7.51 -13.05
CA SER A 49 -14.38 -7.61 -11.59
C SER A 49 -15.52 -6.80 -10.95
N GLY A 50 -16.14 -5.89 -11.68
CA GLY A 50 -17.12 -4.93 -11.15
C GLY A 50 -16.52 -3.91 -10.15
N ARG A 51 -15.20 -3.87 -10.03
CA ARG A 51 -14.44 -3.01 -9.10
C ARG A 51 -13.45 -2.14 -9.85
N TYR A 52 -12.99 -1.09 -9.20
CA TYR A 52 -11.89 -0.30 -9.73
C TYR A 52 -10.55 -0.97 -9.41
N VAL A 53 -9.92 -1.53 -10.42
CA VAL A 53 -8.62 -2.22 -10.30
C VAL A 53 -7.59 -1.51 -11.16
N THR A 54 -6.44 -1.19 -10.55
CA THR A 54 -5.24 -0.75 -11.27
C THR A 54 -4.19 -1.86 -11.17
N VAL A 55 -3.65 -2.27 -12.31
CA VAL A 55 -2.55 -3.23 -12.37
C VAL A 55 -1.32 -2.54 -12.93
N VAL A 56 -0.22 -2.59 -12.19
CA VAL A 56 1.08 -2.03 -12.60
C VAL A 56 2.05 -3.18 -12.85
N PRO A 57 2.46 -3.44 -14.09
CA PRO A 57 3.41 -4.50 -14.40
C PRO A 57 4.79 -4.25 -13.78
N GLY A 58 5.45 -5.29 -13.29
CA GLY A 58 6.79 -5.23 -12.69
C GLY A 58 7.84 -4.61 -13.62
N SER A 59 7.73 -4.85 -14.93
CA SER A 59 8.61 -4.24 -15.94
C SER A 59 8.50 -2.71 -16.00
N THR A 60 7.40 -2.14 -15.56
CA THR A 60 7.17 -0.69 -15.52
C THR A 60 7.81 -0.07 -14.27
N LEU A 61 7.87 -0.81 -13.15
CA LEU A 61 8.36 -0.31 -11.86
C LEU A 61 9.78 0.26 -11.93
N SER A 62 10.66 -0.40 -12.68
CA SER A 62 12.06 0.02 -12.83
C SER A 62 12.26 1.36 -13.57
N ARG A 63 11.19 1.91 -14.18
CA ARG A 63 11.22 3.17 -14.93
C ARG A 63 10.69 4.36 -14.14
N TYR A 64 10.04 4.12 -13.01
CA TYR A 64 9.54 5.19 -12.17
C TYR A 64 10.68 5.94 -11.50
N PRO A 65 10.53 7.27 -11.28
CA PRO A 65 11.51 8.10 -10.57
C PRO A 65 11.39 7.92 -9.05
N VAL A 66 11.65 6.70 -8.55
CA VAL A 66 11.46 6.31 -7.15
C VAL A 66 12.70 5.62 -6.60
N ALA A 67 12.88 5.66 -5.28
CA ALA A 67 13.97 5.02 -4.56
C ALA A 67 13.51 3.81 -3.72
N SER A 68 12.19 3.67 -3.49
CA SER A 68 11.58 2.61 -2.70
C SER A 68 10.20 2.24 -3.24
N LEU A 69 9.60 1.17 -2.72
CA LEU A 69 8.28 0.73 -3.15
C LEU A 69 7.16 1.62 -2.60
N ASP A 70 7.31 2.17 -1.40
CA ASP A 70 6.39 3.17 -0.84
C ASP A 70 6.38 4.48 -1.64
N ASP A 71 7.53 4.96 -2.11
CA ASP A 71 7.63 6.08 -3.05
C ASP A 71 6.91 5.79 -4.37
N LEU A 72 7.00 4.55 -4.87
CA LEU A 72 6.25 4.13 -6.04
C LEU A 72 4.75 4.25 -5.80
N LEU A 73 4.27 3.69 -4.69
CA LEU A 73 2.85 3.74 -4.33
C LEU A 73 2.34 5.18 -4.22
N ARG A 74 3.17 6.12 -3.76
CA ARG A 74 2.85 7.55 -3.70
C ARG A 74 2.53 8.16 -5.07
N LEU A 75 3.14 7.67 -6.15
CA LEU A 75 2.92 8.16 -7.51
C LEU A 75 1.71 7.50 -8.22
N LEU A 76 1.09 6.50 -7.59
CA LEU A 76 -0.06 5.82 -8.17
C LEU A 76 -1.36 6.54 -7.82
N PRO A 77 -2.28 6.71 -8.79
CA PRO A 77 -3.56 7.38 -8.56
C PRO A 77 -4.34 6.80 -7.38
N ALA A 78 -4.97 7.69 -6.60
CA ALA A 78 -5.83 7.40 -5.45
C ALA A 78 -5.17 6.70 -4.25
N LEU A 79 -3.88 6.43 -4.30
CA LEU A 79 -3.09 6.04 -3.14
C LEU A 79 -2.56 7.29 -2.44
N GLU A 80 -2.87 7.45 -1.17
CA GLU A 80 -2.24 8.44 -0.33
C GLU A 80 -1.21 7.74 0.55
N VAL A 81 0.08 8.08 0.35
CA VAL A 81 1.17 7.59 1.17
C VAL A 81 1.65 8.74 2.05
N GLN A 82 1.60 8.54 3.35
CA GLN A 82 2.02 9.50 4.36
C GLN A 82 3.31 8.98 5.01
N SER A 83 4.44 9.53 4.59
CA SER A 83 5.75 9.11 5.09
C SER A 83 6.19 9.92 6.30
N ARG A 84 7.03 9.33 7.14
CA ARG A 84 7.61 9.99 8.32
C ARG A 84 9.09 10.35 8.15
N GLY A 85 9.67 10.10 7.01
CA GLY A 85 11.09 10.36 6.79
C GLY A 85 11.52 10.07 5.38
N ASN A 86 12.73 9.55 5.23
CA ASN A 86 13.29 9.20 3.94
C ASN A 86 12.55 8.00 3.31
N PHE A 87 12.73 7.83 2.00
CA PHE A 87 12.16 6.74 1.23
C PHE A 87 12.56 5.37 1.80
N GLY A 88 11.56 4.49 1.99
CA GLY A 88 11.74 3.16 2.57
C GLY A 88 11.83 3.13 4.09
N THR A 89 11.72 4.24 4.81
CA THR A 89 11.53 4.26 6.27
C THR A 89 10.05 3.98 6.59
N GLN A 90 9.44 4.65 7.54
CA GLN A 90 8.05 4.38 7.87
C GLN A 90 7.08 5.17 6.98
N ALA A 91 6.05 4.50 6.47
CA ALA A 91 5.00 5.09 5.64
C ALA A 91 3.63 4.46 5.88
N ASP A 92 2.63 5.30 6.07
CA ASP A 92 1.23 4.92 6.19
C ASP A 92 0.57 4.95 4.81
N ILE A 93 -0.07 3.85 4.42
CA ILE A 93 -0.72 3.71 3.12
C ILE A 93 -2.23 3.78 3.31
N THR A 94 -2.88 4.71 2.64
CA THR A 94 -4.33 4.90 2.71
C THR A 94 -4.97 4.93 1.33
N LEU A 95 -6.26 4.57 1.27
CA LEU A 95 -7.07 4.53 0.07
C LEU A 95 -8.39 5.27 0.30
N ARG A 96 -8.69 6.28 -0.54
CA ARG A 96 -9.99 6.95 -0.53
C ARG A 96 -10.38 7.50 0.85
N GLY A 97 -9.44 8.08 1.59
CA GLY A 97 -9.67 8.61 2.94
C GLY A 97 -9.96 7.54 3.99
N SER A 98 -9.47 6.31 3.80
CA SER A 98 -9.39 5.31 4.87
C SER A 98 -8.28 5.65 5.86
N THR A 99 -8.28 5.02 7.03
CA THR A 99 -7.08 4.99 7.86
C THR A 99 -6.08 3.98 7.30
N TYR A 100 -4.81 4.08 7.69
CA TYR A 100 -3.76 3.13 7.26
C TYR A 100 -4.01 1.70 7.76
N ASN A 101 -4.75 1.52 8.86
CA ASN A 101 -5.20 0.22 9.34
C ASN A 101 -6.32 -0.40 8.50
N GLN A 102 -6.90 0.36 7.55
CA GLN A 102 -8.03 -0.04 6.71
C GLN A 102 -7.62 -0.40 5.28
N VAL A 103 -6.32 -0.54 5.00
CA VAL A 103 -5.77 -1.01 3.73
C VAL A 103 -5.02 -2.31 3.95
N LEU A 104 -5.48 -3.37 3.30
CA LEU A 104 -4.83 -4.68 3.39
C LEU A 104 -3.72 -4.79 2.34
N ILE A 105 -2.53 -5.17 2.78
CA ILE A 105 -1.41 -5.48 1.90
C ILE A 105 -1.25 -6.99 1.83
N LEU A 106 -1.10 -7.51 0.62
CA LEU A 106 -0.92 -8.93 0.35
C LEU A 106 0.38 -9.17 -0.40
N LEU A 107 1.07 -10.24 -0.06
CA LEU A 107 2.18 -10.79 -0.83
C LEU A 107 1.76 -12.18 -1.36
N ASP A 108 1.57 -12.27 -2.69
CA ASP A 108 1.07 -13.47 -3.35
C ASP A 108 -0.23 -14.02 -2.73
N GLY A 109 -1.16 -13.09 -2.37
CA GLY A 109 -2.44 -13.42 -1.77
C GLY A 109 -2.43 -13.64 -0.26
N MET A 110 -1.28 -13.62 0.41
CA MET A 110 -1.14 -13.78 1.86
C MET A 110 -0.95 -12.43 2.55
N ARG A 111 -1.65 -12.22 3.68
CA ARG A 111 -1.61 -10.97 4.47
C ARG A 111 -0.20 -10.63 4.92
N LEU A 112 0.23 -9.41 4.64
CA LEU A 112 1.53 -8.86 5.03
C LEU A 112 1.42 -7.85 6.19
N ASN A 113 0.24 -7.26 6.46
CA ASN A 113 0.04 -6.30 7.54
C ASN A 113 0.51 -6.86 8.87
N ASP A 114 1.25 -6.04 9.62
CA ASP A 114 1.76 -6.41 10.93
C ASP A 114 0.65 -6.36 12.00
N PRO A 115 0.50 -7.39 12.86
CA PRO A 115 -0.53 -7.37 13.90
C PRO A 115 -0.26 -6.39 15.04
N LEU A 116 1.00 -5.92 15.21
CA LEU A 116 1.32 -4.93 16.23
C LEU A 116 0.71 -3.58 15.88
N THR A 117 0.96 -3.09 14.66
CA THR A 117 0.52 -1.78 14.19
C THR A 117 0.48 -1.73 12.66
N GLY A 118 -0.45 -0.95 12.11
CA GLY A 118 -0.53 -0.72 10.66
C GLY A 118 0.59 0.13 10.07
N HIS A 119 1.42 0.79 10.90
CA HIS A 119 2.52 1.64 10.44
C HIS A 119 3.60 0.88 9.65
N PHE A 120 3.68 -0.45 9.80
CA PHE A 120 4.65 -1.29 9.09
C PHE A 120 4.10 -1.90 7.79
N ALA A 121 2.94 -1.43 7.33
CA ALA A 121 2.33 -1.90 6.08
C ALA A 121 3.20 -1.65 4.84
N GLY A 122 4.09 -0.64 4.88
CA GLY A 122 5.07 -0.31 3.84
C GLY A 122 6.36 -1.14 3.87
N TYR A 123 6.53 -2.09 4.80
CA TYR A 123 7.75 -2.91 4.93
C TYR A 123 7.62 -4.21 4.14
N PHE A 124 8.03 -4.13 2.88
CA PHE A 124 7.92 -5.24 1.93
C PHE A 124 9.17 -6.11 1.99
N PRO A 125 9.06 -7.41 2.39
CA PRO A 125 10.21 -8.30 2.50
C PRO A 125 10.64 -8.89 1.16
N ILE A 126 10.58 -8.11 0.09
CA ILE A 126 10.99 -8.51 -1.27
C ILE A 126 11.65 -7.35 -2.00
N ALA A 127 12.53 -7.65 -2.94
CA ALA A 127 13.08 -6.64 -3.83
C ALA A 127 12.09 -6.31 -4.98
N PRO A 128 11.98 -5.05 -5.43
CA PRO A 128 11.14 -4.66 -6.56
C PRO A 128 11.40 -5.45 -7.85
N SER A 129 12.63 -5.96 -8.05
CA SER A 129 13.02 -6.81 -9.18
C SER A 129 12.29 -8.16 -9.26
N GLU A 130 11.73 -8.64 -8.14
CA GLU A 130 10.98 -9.91 -8.08
C GLU A 130 9.50 -9.75 -8.43
N ILE A 131 9.00 -8.52 -8.49
CA ILE A 131 7.58 -8.24 -8.71
C ILE A 131 7.20 -8.54 -10.16
N GLU A 132 6.15 -9.35 -10.34
CA GLU A 132 5.48 -9.55 -11.62
C GLU A 132 4.50 -8.43 -11.91
N GLN A 133 3.63 -8.13 -10.93
CA GLN A 133 2.69 -7.02 -10.98
C GLN A 133 2.24 -6.58 -9.59
N LEU A 134 1.81 -5.32 -9.48
CA LEU A 134 1.07 -4.78 -8.35
C LEU A 134 -0.40 -4.64 -8.75
N GLU A 135 -1.29 -5.14 -7.92
CA GLU A 135 -2.74 -5.03 -8.08
C GLU A 135 -3.29 -4.13 -6.97
N ILE A 136 -3.83 -2.98 -7.33
CA ILE A 136 -4.51 -2.08 -6.40
C ILE A 136 -6.01 -2.22 -6.63
N VAL A 137 -6.68 -2.86 -5.70
CA VAL A 137 -8.12 -3.11 -5.76
C VAL A 137 -8.81 -2.22 -4.75
N ARG A 138 -9.59 -1.27 -5.24
CA ARG A 138 -10.26 -0.27 -4.42
C ARG A 138 -11.62 -0.76 -3.95
N GLY A 139 -12.10 -0.21 -2.83
CA GLY A 139 -13.36 -0.59 -2.21
C GLY A 139 -13.32 -1.86 -1.38
N PRO A 140 -14.46 -2.38 -0.91
CA PRO A 140 -14.52 -3.44 0.08
C PRO A 140 -13.86 -4.73 -0.43
N GLY A 141 -12.91 -5.26 0.33
CA GLY A 141 -12.20 -6.50 0.03
C GLY A 141 -12.33 -7.56 1.13
N ALA A 142 -12.99 -7.22 2.23
CA ALA A 142 -13.03 -8.06 3.42
C ALA A 142 -13.78 -9.38 3.19
N ALA A 143 -14.74 -9.44 2.28
CA ALA A 143 -15.41 -10.70 1.91
C ALA A 143 -14.45 -11.70 1.23
N LEU A 144 -13.33 -11.24 0.67
CA LEU A 144 -12.33 -12.08 0.02
C LEU A 144 -11.18 -12.46 0.94
N TYR A 145 -10.68 -11.50 1.72
CA TYR A 145 -9.41 -11.61 2.44
C TYR A 145 -9.52 -11.41 3.96
N GLY A 146 -10.73 -11.20 4.48
CA GLY A 146 -10.97 -10.95 5.89
C GLY A 146 -10.75 -9.50 6.31
N PRO A 147 -10.50 -9.23 7.59
CA PRO A 147 -10.43 -7.89 8.16
C PRO A 147 -9.40 -6.99 7.46
N ASP A 148 -9.54 -5.66 7.65
CA ASP A 148 -8.67 -4.56 7.23
C ASP A 148 -8.77 -4.16 5.75
N ALA A 149 -9.40 -4.95 4.87
CA ALA A 149 -9.65 -4.56 3.49
C ALA A 149 -10.91 -3.68 3.37
N VAL A 150 -10.93 -2.53 4.07
CA VAL A 150 -12.07 -1.57 4.11
C VAL A 150 -11.98 -0.57 2.97
N GLY A 151 -10.87 0.15 2.84
CA GLY A 151 -10.58 1.07 1.74
C GLY A 151 -10.23 0.33 0.44
N GLY A 152 -9.69 -0.87 0.59
CA GLY A 152 -9.23 -1.73 -0.49
C GLY A 152 -8.07 -2.61 -0.06
N PHE A 153 -7.42 -3.21 -1.05
CA PHE A 153 -6.19 -3.97 -0.81
C PHE A 153 -5.18 -3.78 -1.96
N ILE A 154 -3.91 -3.99 -1.62
CA ILE A 154 -2.80 -4.02 -2.57
C ILE A 154 -2.23 -5.43 -2.56
N ASN A 155 -2.26 -6.12 -3.70
CA ASN A 155 -1.67 -7.45 -3.84
C ASN A 155 -0.38 -7.36 -4.67
N ILE A 156 0.72 -7.76 -4.06
CA ILE A 156 2.03 -7.83 -4.70
C ILE A 156 2.17 -9.25 -5.23
N VAL A 157 2.12 -9.41 -6.54
CA VAL A 157 2.29 -10.69 -7.21
C VAL A 157 3.74 -10.82 -7.65
N THR A 158 4.40 -11.90 -7.26
CA THR A 158 5.80 -12.13 -7.60
C THR A 158 5.96 -13.11 -8.76
N LYS A 159 7.09 -13.02 -9.47
CA LYS A 159 7.40 -13.81 -10.66
C LYS A 159 7.33 -15.33 -10.40
N THR A 160 7.72 -15.77 -9.21
CA THR A 160 7.75 -17.21 -8.85
C THR A 160 6.36 -17.77 -8.55
N PHE A 161 5.50 -16.98 -7.86
CA PHE A 161 4.15 -17.42 -7.45
C PHE A 161 3.07 -17.11 -8.49
N ALA A 162 3.37 -16.23 -9.45
CA ALA A 162 2.44 -15.93 -10.54
C ALA A 162 2.10 -17.19 -11.35
N ALA A 163 0.82 -17.32 -11.72
CA ALA A 163 0.33 -18.43 -12.54
C ALA A 163 0.59 -18.22 -14.05
N THR A 164 1.48 -17.29 -14.42
CA THR A 164 1.80 -16.98 -15.81
C THR A 164 2.81 -17.99 -16.35
N HIS A 165 2.49 -18.61 -17.48
CA HIS A 165 3.49 -19.34 -18.27
C HIS A 165 4.45 -18.34 -18.92
N ARG A 166 5.69 -18.36 -18.49
CA ARG A 166 6.79 -17.68 -19.13
C ARG A 166 7.59 -18.71 -19.96
N PRO A 167 8.22 -18.32 -21.06
CA PRO A 167 9.16 -19.21 -21.75
C PRO A 167 10.36 -19.50 -20.85
N ASP A 168 11.00 -20.64 -21.08
CA ASP A 168 12.25 -20.99 -20.43
C ASP A 168 13.30 -19.91 -20.72
N GLY A 169 14.10 -19.56 -19.74
CA GLY A 169 15.09 -18.50 -19.84
C GLY A 169 15.52 -17.96 -18.49
N ALA A 170 16.44 -17.02 -18.53
CA ALA A 170 16.97 -16.36 -17.35
C ALA A 170 17.01 -14.85 -17.51
N GLU A 171 16.73 -14.13 -16.43
CA GLU A 171 16.79 -12.67 -16.34
C GLU A 171 17.61 -12.28 -15.10
N LEU A 172 18.57 -11.38 -15.29
CA LEU A 172 19.26 -10.68 -14.22
C LEU A 172 19.00 -9.19 -14.41
N ALA A 173 18.46 -8.52 -13.39
CA ALA A 173 18.17 -7.10 -13.46
C ALA A 173 18.66 -6.40 -12.19
N GLY A 174 19.18 -5.19 -12.35
CA GLY A 174 19.62 -4.38 -11.21
C GLY A 174 19.70 -2.90 -11.53
N THR A 175 19.50 -2.09 -10.48
CA THR A 175 19.71 -0.64 -10.47
C THR A 175 20.60 -0.30 -9.29
N PHE A 176 21.70 0.40 -9.56
CA PHE A 176 22.71 0.80 -8.61
C PHE A 176 22.87 2.31 -8.67
N LEU A 177 22.55 3.01 -7.60
CA LEU A 177 22.60 4.47 -7.52
C LEU A 177 23.49 4.90 -6.36
N ALA A 178 24.23 5.98 -6.56
CA ALA A 178 24.88 6.75 -5.53
C ALA A 178 24.37 8.20 -5.57
N GLY A 179 24.31 8.88 -4.46
CA GLY A 179 23.72 10.20 -4.40
C GLY A 179 24.20 11.07 -3.27
N GLU A 180 23.55 12.22 -3.14
CA GLU A 180 23.80 13.19 -2.07
C GLU A 180 23.62 12.54 -0.70
N TYR A 181 24.18 13.13 0.32
CA TYR A 181 24.09 12.72 1.74
C TYR A 181 24.56 11.27 1.99
N GLY A 182 25.52 10.80 1.19
CA GLY A 182 26.09 9.46 1.30
C GLY A 182 25.14 8.33 0.87
N LEU A 183 24.14 8.63 0.06
CA LEU A 183 23.19 7.62 -0.43
C LEU A 183 23.91 6.57 -1.27
N LYS A 184 23.65 5.31 -0.94
CA LYS A 184 23.95 4.12 -1.75
C LYS A 184 22.68 3.30 -1.85
N SER A 185 22.20 3.06 -3.06
CA SER A 185 20.99 2.29 -3.34
C SER A 185 21.28 1.16 -4.30
N THR A 186 20.94 -0.05 -3.92
CA THR A 186 21.03 -1.25 -4.73
C THR A 186 19.69 -1.94 -4.74
N ASN A 187 19.13 -2.15 -5.92
CA ASN A 187 17.98 -3.02 -6.14
C ASN A 187 18.37 -3.98 -7.28
N ALA A 188 18.62 -5.25 -6.95
CA ALA A 188 19.01 -6.24 -7.92
C ALA A 188 18.30 -7.56 -7.67
N GLY A 189 18.10 -8.35 -8.72
CA GLY A 189 17.51 -9.67 -8.60
C GLY A 189 17.65 -10.47 -9.89
N PHE A 190 17.41 -11.76 -9.73
CA PHE A 190 17.37 -12.71 -10.82
C PHE A 190 16.04 -13.44 -10.89
N TYR A 191 15.72 -13.94 -12.05
CA TYR A 191 14.66 -14.90 -12.31
C TYR A 191 15.14 -15.91 -13.33
N GLY A 192 14.89 -17.19 -13.10
CA GLY A 192 15.18 -18.26 -14.03
C GLY A 192 14.03 -19.25 -14.09
N GLN A 193 13.78 -19.77 -15.30
CA GLN A 193 12.80 -20.84 -15.53
C GLN A 193 13.40 -21.85 -16.51
N ASP A 194 13.35 -23.11 -16.16
CA ASP A 194 13.69 -24.26 -17.00
C ASP A 194 12.86 -25.48 -16.59
N LYS A 195 12.19 -26.09 -17.59
CA LYS A 195 11.45 -27.36 -17.44
C LYS A 195 10.58 -27.44 -16.18
N GLY A 196 9.78 -26.40 -15.91
CA GLY A 196 8.87 -26.33 -14.78
C GLY A 196 9.51 -25.90 -13.45
N LEU A 197 10.82 -25.78 -13.36
CA LEU A 197 11.51 -25.15 -12.23
C LEU A 197 11.59 -23.63 -12.45
N ARG A 198 11.13 -22.86 -11.47
CA ARG A 198 11.25 -21.39 -11.42
C ARG A 198 12.03 -21.00 -10.17
N LEU A 199 13.02 -20.16 -10.33
CA LEU A 199 13.81 -19.61 -9.22
C LEU A 199 13.87 -18.09 -9.36
N ALA A 200 13.69 -17.38 -8.25
CA ALA A 200 13.88 -15.93 -8.19
C ALA A 200 14.53 -15.54 -6.86
N GLY A 201 15.31 -14.49 -6.91
CA GLY A 201 15.84 -13.88 -5.70
C GLY A 201 16.13 -12.41 -5.91
N GLY A 202 16.19 -11.67 -4.82
CA GLY A 202 16.40 -10.24 -4.88
C GLY A 202 17.08 -9.68 -3.65
N ILE A 203 17.75 -8.55 -3.87
CA ILE A 203 18.34 -7.73 -2.82
C ILE A 203 17.88 -6.28 -2.99
N LEU A 204 17.51 -5.65 -1.91
CA LEU A 204 17.34 -4.20 -1.80
C LEU A 204 18.21 -3.72 -0.64
N ASN A 205 19.14 -2.83 -0.93
CA ASN A 205 19.99 -2.19 0.08
C ASN A 205 19.98 -0.68 -0.16
N ASN A 206 19.45 0.06 0.79
CA ASN A 206 19.41 1.52 0.79
C ASN A 206 20.06 2.03 2.06
N THR A 207 21.13 2.80 1.94
CA THR A 207 21.82 3.41 3.08
C THR A 207 22.15 4.87 2.80
N ALA A 208 22.03 5.72 3.80
CA ALA A 208 22.47 7.11 3.71
C ALA A 208 22.85 7.66 5.09
N SER A 209 23.79 8.61 5.12
CA SER A 209 24.05 9.44 6.30
C SER A 209 22.94 10.47 6.55
N GLY A 210 22.10 10.70 5.55
CA GLY A 210 20.93 11.57 5.64
C GLY A 210 21.20 13.07 5.68
N GLN A 211 20.14 13.82 5.49
CA GLN A 211 20.11 15.28 5.59
C GLN A 211 20.08 15.70 7.05
N LEU A 212 20.65 16.87 7.35
CA LEU A 212 20.50 17.51 8.65
C LEU A 212 19.04 17.94 8.82
N LEU A 213 18.40 17.50 9.89
CA LEU A 213 17.05 17.92 10.24
C LEU A 213 17.05 19.36 10.77
N SER A 214 16.07 20.17 10.36
CA SER A 214 15.83 21.50 10.90
C SER A 214 15.10 21.45 12.25
N LEU A 215 15.31 20.38 13.01
CA LEU A 215 14.71 20.12 14.31
C LEU A 215 15.74 20.32 15.42
N PRO A 216 15.32 20.57 16.67
CA PRO A 216 16.24 20.69 17.78
C PRO A 216 17.14 19.45 17.91
N GLY A 217 18.46 19.69 18.14
CA GLY A 217 19.44 18.63 18.36
C GLY A 217 20.35 18.29 17.20
N GLY A 218 20.12 18.86 16.02
CA GLY A 218 21.05 18.74 14.89
C GLY A 218 21.25 17.31 14.36
N ASN A 219 20.26 16.42 14.54
CA ASN A 219 20.33 15.04 14.06
C ASN A 219 20.19 14.99 12.54
N ARG A 220 20.67 13.89 11.97
CA ARG A 220 20.46 13.55 10.56
C ARG A 220 19.39 12.50 10.43
N ASN A 221 18.63 12.54 9.36
CA ASN A 221 17.67 11.49 9.01
C ASN A 221 18.39 10.31 8.32
N ASP A 222 19.42 9.76 8.99
CA ASP A 222 20.15 8.60 8.51
C ASP A 222 19.31 7.34 8.51
N PHE A 223 19.66 6.41 7.62
CA PHE A 223 18.97 5.12 7.53
C PHE A 223 19.84 4.04 6.90
N LYS A 224 19.52 2.79 7.27
CA LYS A 224 20.05 1.58 6.69
C LYS A 224 18.93 0.56 6.53
N LEU A 225 18.59 0.23 5.30
CA LEU A 225 17.50 -0.68 4.93
C LEU A 225 18.08 -1.81 4.10
N ASN A 226 17.82 -3.06 4.50
CA ASN A 226 18.30 -4.25 3.82
C ASN A 226 17.16 -5.24 3.68
N THR A 227 16.89 -5.68 2.46
CA THR A 227 15.94 -6.75 2.16
C THR A 227 16.62 -7.80 1.29
N TYR A 228 16.45 -9.05 1.67
CA TYR A 228 16.95 -10.21 0.93
C TYR A 228 15.82 -11.21 0.78
N SER A 229 15.67 -11.78 -0.41
CA SER A 229 14.65 -12.80 -0.64
C SER A 229 15.13 -13.83 -1.65
N LEU A 230 14.65 -15.05 -1.44
CA LEU A 230 14.83 -16.18 -2.35
C LEU A 230 13.52 -16.95 -2.43
N SER A 231 13.11 -17.32 -3.63
CA SER A 231 11.91 -18.11 -3.87
C SER A 231 12.11 -19.10 -4.99
N GLY A 232 11.43 -20.23 -4.88
CA GLY A 232 11.41 -21.28 -5.89
C GLY A 232 10.02 -21.85 -6.07
N ALA A 233 9.72 -22.31 -7.28
CA ALA A 233 8.51 -23.09 -7.57
C ALA A 233 8.86 -24.23 -8.52
N TYR A 234 8.18 -25.35 -8.37
CA TYR A 234 8.41 -26.52 -9.21
C TYR A 234 7.11 -27.22 -9.58
N GLU A 235 6.98 -27.58 -10.85
CA GLU A 235 5.89 -28.40 -11.36
C GLU A 235 6.24 -29.87 -11.17
N ILE A 236 5.86 -30.45 -10.03
CA ILE A 236 6.19 -31.83 -9.62
C ILE A 236 5.55 -32.84 -10.59
N THR A 237 4.35 -32.53 -11.04
CA THR A 237 3.65 -33.24 -12.11
C THR A 237 2.85 -32.24 -12.95
N SER A 238 2.25 -32.66 -14.05
CA SER A 238 1.34 -31.81 -14.83
C SER A 238 0.11 -31.30 -14.04
N LYS A 239 -0.15 -31.84 -12.83
CA LYS A 239 -1.27 -31.46 -11.97
C LYS A 239 -0.84 -30.88 -10.62
N LEU A 240 0.36 -31.15 -10.16
CA LEU A 240 0.84 -30.77 -8.86
C LEU A 240 2.04 -29.82 -8.96
N SER A 241 1.92 -28.64 -8.38
CA SER A 241 3.02 -27.70 -8.24
C SER A 241 3.18 -27.23 -6.80
N ALA A 242 4.40 -26.90 -6.43
CA ALA A 242 4.72 -26.33 -5.13
C ALA A 242 5.61 -25.08 -5.30
N ALA A 243 5.48 -24.13 -4.40
CA ALA A 243 6.34 -22.94 -4.32
C ALA A 243 6.70 -22.65 -2.87
N ALA A 244 7.88 -22.07 -2.68
CA ALA A 244 8.36 -21.65 -1.37
C ALA A 244 9.16 -20.34 -1.47
N ARG A 245 9.17 -19.54 -0.38
CA ARG A 245 9.95 -18.30 -0.23
C ARG A 245 10.51 -18.21 1.18
N ALA A 246 11.75 -17.69 1.26
CA ALA A 246 12.33 -17.14 2.47
C ALA A 246 12.78 -15.69 2.20
N SER A 247 12.43 -14.79 3.09
CA SER A 247 12.77 -13.36 2.94
C SER A 247 13.12 -12.75 4.29
N PHE A 248 14.03 -11.78 4.26
CA PHE A 248 14.56 -11.11 5.43
C PHE A 248 14.58 -9.60 5.17
N ASP A 249 13.97 -8.83 6.06
CA ASP A 249 13.97 -7.36 6.01
C ASP A 249 14.54 -6.83 7.33
N ARG A 250 15.47 -5.88 7.25
CA ARG A 250 16.17 -5.28 8.39
C ARG A 250 16.26 -3.78 8.16
N ARG A 251 15.76 -3.00 9.11
CA ARG A 251 15.73 -1.53 9.01
C ARG A 251 16.27 -0.93 10.29
N ASP A 252 17.07 0.11 10.15
CA ASP A 252 17.61 0.91 11.24
C ASP A 252 17.65 2.37 10.76
N PHE A 253 16.91 3.27 11.43
CA PHE A 253 16.77 4.63 10.98
C PHE A 253 16.50 5.62 12.10
N ASN A 254 16.84 6.87 11.87
CA ASN A 254 16.43 7.98 12.71
C ASN A 254 14.90 8.15 12.64
N ALA A 255 14.23 8.10 13.79
CA ALA A 255 12.78 8.21 13.93
C ALA A 255 12.35 9.50 14.65
N GLN A 256 13.23 10.52 14.69
CA GLN A 256 12.98 11.77 15.39
C GLN A 256 11.67 12.41 14.94
N ASN A 257 10.79 12.68 15.88
CA ASN A 257 9.47 13.26 15.71
C ASN A 257 8.49 12.43 14.85
N PHE A 258 8.67 11.11 14.75
CA PHE A 258 7.73 10.24 14.07
C PHE A 258 6.42 10.06 14.86
N TYR A 259 6.50 10.01 16.18
CA TYR A 259 5.34 9.75 17.07
C TYR A 259 5.06 10.88 18.05
N THR A 260 5.90 11.90 18.11
CA THR A 260 5.79 13.02 19.03
C THR A 260 6.28 14.31 18.38
N THR A 261 5.83 15.44 18.90
CA THR A 261 6.32 16.77 18.54
C THR A 261 7.28 17.36 19.60
N ALA A 262 7.70 16.56 20.57
CA ALA A 262 8.56 17.00 21.66
C ALA A 262 9.95 17.41 21.15
N SER A 263 10.47 18.54 21.61
CA SER A 263 11.78 19.08 21.22
C SER A 263 12.97 18.24 21.72
N GLY A 264 12.75 17.42 22.75
CA GLY A 264 13.74 16.51 23.31
C GLY A 264 13.87 15.16 22.59
N ASP A 265 13.03 14.92 21.58
CA ASP A 265 13.05 13.65 20.85
C ASP A 265 14.38 13.46 20.09
N ARG A 266 14.99 12.29 20.28
CA ARG A 266 16.22 11.82 19.63
C ARG A 266 16.04 10.37 19.23
N SER A 267 14.84 10.02 18.81
CA SER A 267 14.45 8.64 18.66
C SER A 267 15.10 7.95 17.47
N ARG A 268 15.32 6.66 17.68
CA ARG A 268 15.77 5.71 16.68
C ARG A 268 14.87 4.50 16.69
N GLU A 269 14.64 3.92 15.55
CA GLU A 269 13.82 2.73 15.39
C GLU A 269 14.58 1.68 14.59
N THR A 270 14.57 0.46 15.13
CA THR A 270 15.17 -0.71 14.47
C THR A 270 14.09 -1.78 14.34
N THR A 271 13.86 -2.22 13.11
CA THR A 271 12.86 -3.26 12.84
C THR A 271 13.47 -4.42 12.08
N SER A 272 12.94 -5.61 12.32
CA SER A 272 13.26 -6.79 11.53
C SER A 272 12.00 -7.55 11.14
N ARG A 273 12.06 -8.26 10.00
CA ARG A 273 11.03 -9.22 9.60
C ARG A 273 11.68 -10.40 8.89
N ASP A 274 11.38 -11.59 9.40
CA ASP A 274 11.65 -12.86 8.74
C ASP A 274 10.32 -13.40 8.21
N TRP A 275 10.27 -13.77 6.92
CA TRP A 275 9.05 -14.20 6.24
C TRP A 275 9.31 -15.50 5.49
N TYR A 276 8.52 -16.52 5.82
CA TYR A 276 8.54 -17.81 5.17
C TYR A 276 7.17 -18.12 4.61
N GLN A 277 7.09 -18.47 3.33
CA GLN A 277 5.84 -18.74 2.65
C GLN A 277 5.95 -20.04 1.86
N GLY A 278 4.90 -20.87 1.94
CA GLY A 278 4.74 -22.08 1.15
C GLY A 278 3.41 -22.08 0.42
N GLN A 279 3.37 -22.69 -0.77
CA GLN A 279 2.16 -22.90 -1.55
C GLN A 279 2.20 -24.29 -2.20
N VAL A 280 1.06 -24.97 -2.19
CA VAL A 280 0.84 -26.18 -2.97
C VAL A 280 -0.43 -25.99 -3.79
N ARG A 281 -0.36 -26.29 -5.08
CA ARG A 281 -1.49 -26.21 -6.01
C ARG A 281 -1.69 -27.56 -6.70
N TYR A 282 -2.95 -28.02 -6.71
CA TYR A 282 -3.34 -29.23 -7.39
C TYR A 282 -4.46 -28.96 -8.41
N GLU A 283 -4.21 -29.26 -9.66
CA GLU A 283 -5.14 -29.13 -10.78
C GLU A 283 -5.92 -30.46 -10.96
N TRP A 284 -7.15 -30.52 -10.44
CA TRP A 284 -8.01 -31.69 -10.58
C TRP A 284 -8.39 -31.94 -12.05
N SER A 285 -8.64 -30.83 -12.76
CA SER A 285 -8.98 -30.77 -14.18
C SER A 285 -8.70 -29.39 -14.72
N ALA A 286 -8.86 -29.13 -16.01
CA ALA A 286 -8.81 -27.81 -16.61
C ALA A 286 -9.83 -26.80 -16.01
N ARG A 287 -10.81 -27.29 -15.20
CA ARG A 287 -11.90 -26.49 -14.63
C ARG A 287 -11.90 -26.45 -13.10
N ALA A 288 -11.06 -27.22 -12.43
CA ALA A 288 -11.07 -27.30 -10.97
C ALA A 288 -9.66 -27.41 -10.42
N ARG A 289 -9.36 -26.58 -9.40
CA ARG A 289 -8.07 -26.57 -8.69
C ARG A 289 -8.23 -26.30 -7.21
N THR A 290 -7.32 -26.86 -6.43
CA THR A 290 -7.16 -26.58 -5.00
C THR A 290 -5.80 -25.91 -4.78
N GLU A 291 -5.79 -24.89 -3.95
CA GLU A 291 -4.56 -24.21 -3.54
C GLU A 291 -4.52 -24.12 -2.01
N LEU A 292 -3.40 -24.53 -1.45
CA LEU A 292 -3.10 -24.40 -0.03
C LEU A 292 -1.88 -23.50 0.14
N GLN A 293 -1.94 -22.59 1.08
CA GLN A 293 -0.85 -21.67 1.40
C GLN A 293 -0.61 -21.60 2.89
N VAL A 294 0.64 -21.41 3.28
CA VAL A 294 1.06 -21.16 4.66
C VAL A 294 2.07 -20.04 4.69
N VAL A 295 1.97 -19.20 5.72
CA VAL A 295 2.96 -18.18 6.04
C VAL A 295 3.32 -18.28 7.51
N GLY A 296 4.62 -18.27 7.79
CA GLY A 296 5.19 -18.02 9.13
C GLY A 296 6.04 -16.75 9.08
N ALA A 297 5.80 -15.80 9.99
CA ALA A 297 6.62 -14.60 10.11
C ALA A 297 7.00 -14.32 11.56
N ALA A 298 8.22 -13.81 11.74
CA ALA A 298 8.70 -13.24 12.99
C ALA A 298 9.17 -11.81 12.71
N SER A 299 8.71 -10.85 13.50
CA SER A 299 9.10 -9.44 13.38
C SER A 299 9.54 -8.91 14.74
N THR A 300 10.53 -8.01 14.73
CA THR A 300 10.89 -7.23 15.93
C THR A 300 10.70 -5.75 15.63
N ASP A 301 10.34 -5.00 16.66
CA ASP A 301 10.29 -3.54 16.63
C ASP A 301 10.89 -3.02 17.93
N VAL A 302 12.00 -2.27 17.81
CA VAL A 302 12.72 -1.66 18.92
C VAL A 302 12.76 -0.15 18.71
N TYR A 303 11.99 0.57 19.49
CA TYR A 303 11.94 2.03 19.47
C TYR A 303 12.59 2.61 20.72
N VAL A 304 13.57 3.49 20.53
CA VAL A 304 14.29 4.21 21.58
C VAL A 304 14.03 5.70 21.46
N TYR A 305 13.43 6.32 22.48
CA TYR A 305 13.08 7.75 22.44
C TYR A 305 14.29 8.67 22.55
N THR A 306 15.24 8.37 23.47
CA THR A 306 16.54 9.03 23.57
C THR A 306 17.60 7.96 23.83
N PRO A 307 18.90 8.22 23.60
CA PRO A 307 19.97 7.24 23.84
C PRO A 307 20.00 6.65 25.25
N THR A 308 19.40 7.32 26.24
CA THR A 308 19.33 6.88 27.64
C THR A 308 17.96 6.36 28.05
N SER A 309 16.97 6.41 27.15
CA SER A 309 15.62 5.89 27.44
C SER A 309 15.61 4.37 27.35
N VAL A 310 14.73 3.74 28.14
CA VAL A 310 14.43 2.33 27.98
C VAL A 310 13.67 2.14 26.67
N ALA A 311 14.12 1.23 25.84
CA ALA A 311 13.48 0.91 24.56
C ALA A 311 12.07 0.34 24.76
N ASN A 312 11.16 0.66 23.85
CA ASN A 312 10.01 -0.20 23.59
C ASN A 312 10.50 -1.35 22.72
N ASP A 313 10.27 -2.57 23.17
CA ASP A 313 10.77 -3.77 22.54
C ASP A 313 9.63 -4.76 22.34
N HIS A 314 9.41 -5.12 21.07
CA HIS A 314 8.29 -5.94 20.65
C HIS A 314 8.80 -7.09 19.76
N LEU A 315 8.41 -8.33 20.13
CA LEU A 315 8.57 -9.52 19.30
C LEU A 315 7.19 -10.00 18.86
N ILE A 316 6.99 -10.09 17.57
CA ILE A 316 5.73 -10.43 16.95
C ILE A 316 5.86 -11.75 16.19
N HIS A 317 4.95 -12.67 16.41
CA HIS A 317 4.84 -13.91 15.66
C HIS A 317 3.50 -13.96 14.91
N TYR A 318 3.56 -14.28 13.64
CA TYR A 318 2.41 -14.46 12.79
C TYR A 318 2.47 -15.80 12.07
N LEU A 319 1.38 -16.57 12.16
CA LEU A 319 1.21 -17.83 11.44
C LEU A 319 -0.14 -17.79 10.74
N ASN A 320 -0.19 -18.07 9.44
CA ASN A 320 -1.42 -18.06 8.65
C ASN A 320 -1.49 -19.29 7.74
N PHE A 321 -2.60 -19.98 7.80
CA PHE A 321 -2.98 -21.07 6.89
C PHE A 321 -4.17 -20.63 6.07
N GLN A 322 -4.13 -20.87 4.77
CA GLN A 322 -5.22 -20.58 3.85
C GLN A 322 -5.38 -21.70 2.84
N GLY A 323 -6.62 -22.12 2.62
CA GLY A 323 -6.98 -23.09 1.59
C GLY A 323 -8.14 -22.59 0.76
N GLN A 324 -8.12 -22.87 -0.54
CA GLN A 324 -9.22 -22.57 -1.45
C GLN A 324 -9.36 -23.62 -2.54
N HIS A 325 -10.61 -23.85 -2.92
CA HIS A 325 -10.98 -24.70 -4.06
C HIS A 325 -11.76 -23.88 -5.06
N GLN A 326 -11.27 -23.79 -6.28
CA GLN A 326 -11.88 -23.06 -7.38
C GLN A 326 -12.45 -24.04 -8.40
N VAL A 327 -13.70 -23.77 -8.86
CA VAL A 327 -14.38 -24.56 -9.88
C VAL A 327 -14.98 -23.65 -10.93
N GLN A 328 -14.79 -24.00 -12.19
CA GLN A 328 -15.49 -23.42 -13.33
C GLN A 328 -16.58 -24.38 -13.79
N PHE A 329 -17.81 -24.16 -13.36
CA PHE A 329 -18.98 -25.00 -13.71
C PHE A 329 -19.33 -24.89 -15.20
N SER A 330 -19.18 -23.71 -15.77
CA SER A 330 -19.37 -23.41 -17.19
C SER A 330 -18.50 -22.22 -17.62
N PRO A 331 -18.42 -21.86 -18.89
CA PRO A 331 -17.75 -20.63 -19.33
C PRO A 331 -18.31 -19.36 -18.68
N LYS A 332 -19.57 -19.41 -18.19
CA LYS A 332 -20.29 -18.29 -17.60
C LYS A 332 -20.33 -18.32 -16.07
N VAL A 333 -19.94 -19.42 -15.41
CA VAL A 333 -20.09 -19.60 -13.96
C VAL A 333 -18.82 -20.15 -13.36
N ARG A 334 -18.23 -19.41 -12.43
CA ARG A 334 -17.06 -19.80 -11.64
C ARG A 334 -17.37 -19.59 -10.15
N ALA A 335 -16.84 -20.46 -9.31
CA ALA A 335 -16.92 -20.28 -7.87
C ALA A 335 -15.61 -20.65 -7.19
N THR A 336 -15.36 -20.04 -6.04
CA THR A 336 -14.27 -20.37 -5.13
C THR A 336 -14.84 -20.50 -3.73
N LEU A 337 -14.51 -21.59 -3.06
CA LEU A 337 -14.77 -21.83 -1.65
C LEU A 337 -13.44 -21.90 -0.93
N GLY A 338 -13.35 -21.33 0.25
CA GLY A 338 -12.10 -21.38 0.99
C GLY A 338 -12.23 -21.08 2.47
N GLY A 339 -11.12 -21.33 3.17
CA GLY A 339 -10.98 -21.06 4.59
C GLY A 339 -9.60 -20.52 4.93
N GLN A 340 -9.52 -19.91 6.09
CA GLN A 340 -8.33 -19.30 6.65
C GLN A 340 -8.31 -19.50 8.16
N ALA A 341 -7.11 -19.73 8.70
CA ALA A 341 -6.86 -19.67 10.13
C ALA A 341 -5.54 -18.96 10.37
N ASP A 342 -5.50 -17.98 11.28
CA ASP A 342 -4.27 -17.32 11.66
C ASP A 342 -4.12 -17.17 13.17
N ARG A 343 -2.87 -17.19 13.62
CA ARG A 343 -2.45 -16.89 14.98
C ARG A 343 -1.55 -15.67 14.96
N ARG A 344 -1.93 -14.66 15.72
CA ARG A 344 -1.16 -13.43 15.95
C ARG A 344 -0.70 -13.42 17.40
N ALA A 345 0.59 -13.19 17.65
CA ALA A 345 1.12 -13.09 19.00
C ALA A 345 2.10 -11.95 19.12
N VAL A 346 2.14 -11.32 20.28
CA VAL A 346 3.10 -10.27 20.64
C VAL A 346 3.66 -10.57 22.01
N GLN A 347 4.97 -10.37 22.17
CA GLN A 347 5.68 -10.27 23.45
C GLN A 347 6.24 -8.86 23.52
N SER A 348 5.90 -8.11 24.55
CA SER A 348 6.22 -6.70 24.62
C SER A 348 6.42 -6.23 26.05
N ASN A 349 7.47 -5.47 26.25
CA ASN A 349 7.76 -4.84 27.54
C ASN A 349 6.87 -3.61 27.85
N ASP A 350 6.02 -3.20 26.90
CA ASP A 350 5.06 -2.10 27.04
C ASP A 350 3.61 -2.60 26.97
N ARG A 351 3.32 -3.53 26.07
CA ARG A 351 1.96 -4.05 25.79
C ARG A 351 1.64 -5.35 26.49
N GLY A 352 2.65 -6.09 26.95
CA GLY A 352 2.49 -7.43 27.52
C GLY A 352 2.53 -8.54 26.49
N ASP A 353 2.25 -9.76 26.96
CA ASP A 353 2.26 -10.96 26.14
C ASP A 353 0.83 -11.37 25.79
N HIS A 354 0.52 -11.33 24.49
CA HIS A 354 -0.81 -11.63 23.99
C HIS A 354 -0.74 -12.56 22.77
N ALA A 355 -1.75 -13.43 22.65
CA ALA A 355 -1.92 -14.28 21.47
C ALA A 355 -3.41 -14.39 21.15
N LEU A 356 -3.75 -14.20 19.87
CA LEU A 356 -5.12 -14.23 19.36
C LEU A 356 -5.22 -15.16 18.16
N TRP A 357 -6.31 -15.91 18.07
CA TRP A 357 -6.68 -16.71 16.93
C TRP A 357 -7.81 -16.05 16.15
N HIS A 358 -7.70 -16.13 14.84
CA HIS A 358 -8.73 -15.73 13.90
C HIS A 358 -8.98 -16.87 12.92
N THR A 359 -10.24 -17.11 12.58
CA THR A 359 -10.67 -18.08 11.57
C THR A 359 -11.69 -17.44 10.63
N GLY A 360 -11.71 -17.86 9.37
CA GLY A 360 -12.68 -17.37 8.41
C GLY A 360 -12.98 -18.39 7.33
N ALA A 361 -14.24 -18.47 6.90
CA ALA A 361 -14.67 -19.23 5.76
C ALA A 361 -15.32 -18.30 4.73
N PHE A 362 -15.09 -18.53 3.45
CA PHE A 362 -15.62 -17.67 2.39
C PHE A 362 -16.09 -18.46 1.18
N ALA A 363 -17.06 -17.88 0.48
CA ALA A 363 -17.54 -18.31 -0.83
C ALA A 363 -17.59 -17.11 -1.77
N VAL A 364 -17.09 -17.30 -3.00
CA VAL A 364 -17.13 -16.29 -4.06
C VAL A 364 -17.68 -16.93 -5.32
N ALA A 365 -18.65 -16.32 -5.97
CA ALA A 365 -19.18 -16.76 -7.24
C ALA A 365 -19.18 -15.62 -8.26
N ALA A 366 -18.74 -15.91 -9.49
CA ALA A 366 -18.83 -15.00 -10.63
C ALA A 366 -19.72 -15.62 -11.71
N ILE A 367 -20.66 -14.81 -12.21
CA ILE A 367 -21.65 -15.22 -13.19
C ILE A 367 -21.68 -14.19 -14.31
N ALA A 368 -21.64 -14.66 -15.57
CA ALA A 368 -21.81 -13.86 -16.77
C ALA A 368 -23.13 -14.29 -17.48
N PRO A 369 -24.31 -13.82 -16.99
CA PRO A 369 -25.61 -14.29 -17.47
C PRO A 369 -25.87 -13.86 -18.92
N PHE A 370 -25.47 -12.64 -19.26
CA PHE A 370 -25.63 -12.04 -20.61
C PHE A 370 -24.29 -11.52 -21.12
N THR A 371 -24.21 -11.27 -22.41
CA THR A 371 -23.03 -10.67 -23.05
C THR A 371 -22.72 -9.31 -22.40
N GLY A 372 -21.49 -9.15 -21.94
CA GLY A 372 -21.01 -7.92 -21.32
C GLY A 372 -21.40 -7.73 -19.86
N LEU A 373 -22.35 -8.50 -19.28
CA LEU A 373 -22.72 -8.43 -17.87
C LEU A 373 -21.92 -9.46 -17.06
N ASN A 374 -21.21 -8.99 -16.05
CA ASN A 374 -20.53 -9.82 -15.07
C ASN A 374 -21.01 -9.44 -13.66
N LEU A 375 -21.42 -10.43 -12.90
CA LEU A 375 -21.84 -10.32 -11.50
C LEU A 375 -20.90 -11.15 -10.64
N THR A 376 -20.44 -10.59 -9.53
CA THR A 376 -19.63 -11.31 -8.54
C THR A 376 -20.26 -11.12 -7.17
N ALA A 377 -20.65 -12.22 -6.54
CA ALA A 377 -21.13 -12.25 -5.15
C ALA A 377 -20.10 -12.93 -4.27
N ALA A 378 -19.89 -12.40 -3.07
CA ALA A 378 -19.03 -13.01 -2.05
C ALA A 378 -19.70 -12.94 -0.68
N LEU A 379 -19.49 -13.98 0.10
CA LEU A 379 -19.94 -14.07 1.50
C LEU A 379 -18.78 -14.65 2.32
N ARG A 380 -18.51 -14.03 3.45
CA ARG A 380 -17.52 -14.51 4.42
C ARG A 380 -18.10 -14.52 5.83
N LEU A 381 -17.77 -15.55 6.57
CA LEU A 381 -17.98 -15.68 8.00
C LEU A 381 -16.60 -15.61 8.68
N ASP A 382 -16.40 -14.64 9.53
CA ASP A 382 -15.19 -14.45 10.34
C ASP A 382 -15.48 -14.69 11.82
N HIS A 383 -14.51 -15.27 12.52
CA HIS A 383 -14.52 -15.38 13.97
C HIS A 383 -13.13 -15.04 14.52
N ASP A 384 -13.07 -14.10 15.45
CA ASP A 384 -11.83 -13.67 16.11
C ASP A 384 -12.03 -13.63 17.62
N GLN A 385 -11.03 -14.01 18.36
CA GLN A 385 -11.08 -14.03 19.83
C GLN A 385 -11.28 -12.65 20.45
N SER A 386 -10.89 -11.57 19.76
CA SER A 386 -11.01 -10.20 20.29
C SER A 386 -12.36 -9.56 20.02
N TYR A 387 -12.98 -9.78 18.85
CA TYR A 387 -14.20 -9.07 18.45
C TYR A 387 -15.40 -10.00 18.12
N GLY A 388 -15.23 -11.31 18.25
CA GLY A 388 -16.31 -12.29 18.03
C GLY A 388 -16.56 -12.61 16.56
N THR A 389 -17.83 -12.86 16.20
CA THR A 389 -18.23 -13.34 14.88
C THR A 389 -18.84 -12.25 14.02
N GLU A 390 -18.39 -12.17 12.76
CA GLU A 390 -18.84 -11.19 11.77
C GLU A 390 -19.22 -11.86 10.43
N VAL A 391 -20.32 -11.40 9.83
CA VAL A 391 -20.76 -11.80 8.48
C VAL A 391 -20.49 -10.69 7.49
N VAL A 392 -19.80 -10.98 6.40
CA VAL A 392 -19.29 -10.00 5.44
C VAL A 392 -19.78 -10.31 4.04
N PRO A 393 -20.95 -9.79 3.62
CA PRO A 393 -21.47 -9.92 2.26
C PRO A 393 -20.89 -8.85 1.33
N GLN A 394 -20.78 -9.19 0.04
CA GLN A 394 -20.36 -8.28 -1.03
C GLN A 394 -20.99 -8.67 -2.36
N LEU A 395 -21.38 -7.66 -3.16
CA LEU A 395 -21.87 -7.81 -4.53
C LEU A 395 -21.21 -6.79 -5.42
N ASN A 396 -20.69 -7.23 -6.56
CA ASN A 396 -20.11 -6.37 -7.58
C ASN A 396 -20.77 -6.68 -8.94
N ALA A 397 -20.90 -5.67 -9.77
CA ALA A 397 -21.43 -5.80 -11.13
C ALA A 397 -20.61 -4.96 -12.11
N SER A 398 -20.38 -5.46 -13.32
CA SER A 398 -19.90 -4.67 -14.45
C SER A 398 -20.72 -5.00 -15.69
N GLN A 399 -21.09 -3.96 -16.44
CA GLN A 399 -21.78 -4.06 -17.70
C GLN A 399 -21.02 -3.29 -18.78
N GLN A 400 -20.60 -4.00 -19.80
CA GLN A 400 -20.07 -3.41 -21.02
C GLN A 400 -21.25 -2.90 -21.85
N LEU A 401 -21.41 -1.58 -21.95
CA LEU A 401 -22.48 -0.92 -22.72
C LEU A 401 -22.10 -0.76 -24.19
N SER A 402 -20.81 -0.63 -24.48
CA SER A 402 -20.24 -0.57 -25.82
C SER A 402 -18.78 -1.05 -25.78
N GLU A 403 -18.13 -1.15 -26.94
CA GLU A 403 -16.68 -1.46 -27.00
C GLU A 403 -15.81 -0.42 -26.24
N LYS A 404 -16.34 0.78 -26.04
CA LYS A 404 -15.62 1.90 -25.41
C LYS A 404 -16.06 2.22 -23.98
N LEU A 405 -17.19 1.69 -23.52
CA LEU A 405 -17.78 2.07 -22.26
C LEU A 405 -18.22 0.86 -21.44
N THR A 406 -17.66 0.72 -20.25
CA THR A 406 -18.09 -0.22 -19.21
C THR A 406 -18.54 0.56 -17.98
N VAL A 407 -19.72 0.26 -17.46
CA VAL A 407 -20.19 0.75 -16.16
C VAL A 407 -20.02 -0.33 -15.11
N ARG A 408 -19.81 0.08 -13.87
CA ARG A 408 -19.56 -0.83 -12.75
C ARG A 408 -20.17 -0.30 -11.46
N GLY A 409 -20.52 -1.22 -10.58
CA GLY A 409 -21.01 -0.92 -9.24
C GLY A 409 -20.60 -1.98 -8.25
N ALA A 410 -20.45 -1.58 -7.00
CA ALA A 410 -20.14 -2.48 -5.90
C ALA A 410 -20.86 -2.04 -4.63
N VAL A 411 -21.34 -3.02 -3.87
CA VAL A 411 -21.84 -2.83 -2.52
C VAL A 411 -21.28 -3.96 -1.65
N GLY A 412 -20.83 -3.62 -0.46
CA GLY A 412 -20.31 -4.64 0.44
C GLY A 412 -20.04 -4.13 1.84
N ARG A 413 -20.13 -5.05 2.77
CA ARG A 413 -19.68 -4.84 4.14
C ARG A 413 -18.18 -5.11 4.22
N ALA A 414 -17.49 -4.33 5.03
CA ALA A 414 -16.10 -4.57 5.42
C ALA A 414 -15.97 -4.43 6.94
N ILE A 415 -14.98 -5.09 7.49
CA ILE A 415 -14.64 -5.05 8.91
C ILE A 415 -13.15 -4.76 9.08
N ARG A 416 -12.79 -4.18 10.24
CA ARG A 416 -11.41 -4.06 10.69
C ARG A 416 -11.27 -4.55 12.13
N ALA A 417 -10.26 -5.37 12.36
CA ALA A 417 -9.87 -5.81 13.69
C ALA A 417 -9.05 -4.74 14.41
N PRO A 418 -9.20 -4.53 15.72
CA PRO A 418 -8.23 -3.75 16.48
C PRO A 418 -6.88 -4.47 16.51
N ASN A 419 -5.78 -3.71 16.34
CA ASN A 419 -4.42 -4.23 16.44
C ASN A 419 -3.92 -4.22 17.90
N PHE A 420 -2.75 -4.83 18.16
CA PHE A 420 -2.22 -4.91 19.52
C PHE A 420 -1.86 -3.54 20.11
N THR A 421 -1.45 -2.57 19.30
CA THR A 421 -1.22 -1.20 19.78
C THR A 421 -2.50 -0.54 20.25
N GLU A 422 -3.58 -0.67 19.50
CA GLU A 422 -4.88 -0.10 19.89
C GLU A 422 -5.48 -0.78 21.11
N GLN A 423 -5.21 -2.07 21.33
CA GLN A 423 -5.73 -2.80 22.48
C GLN A 423 -4.87 -2.65 23.74
N TYR A 424 -3.56 -2.65 23.62
CA TYR A 424 -2.67 -2.87 24.77
C TYR A 424 -1.54 -1.84 24.91
N ASN A 425 -1.53 -0.75 24.15
CA ASN A 425 -0.49 0.27 24.30
C ASN A 425 -0.44 0.78 25.76
N SER A 426 0.78 0.84 26.33
CA SER A 426 1.01 1.28 27.72
C SER A 426 0.35 0.41 28.80
N ALA A 427 0.02 -0.85 28.52
CA ALA A 427 -0.68 -1.71 29.48
C ALA A 427 0.22 -2.13 30.68
N ILE A 428 1.52 -2.27 30.49
CA ILE A 428 2.45 -2.80 31.52
C ILE A 428 3.28 -1.71 32.20
N ARG A 429 3.64 -0.63 31.50
CA ARG A 429 4.55 0.41 32.04
C ARG A 429 3.78 1.57 32.67
N PRO A 430 3.75 1.67 34.02
CA PRO A 430 3.19 2.81 34.69
C PRO A 430 4.09 4.03 34.60
N GLY A 431 3.53 5.17 34.21
CA GLY A 431 4.16 6.49 34.37
C GLY A 431 5.33 6.82 33.46
N ILE A 432 5.89 5.85 32.74
CA ILE A 432 6.92 6.06 31.71
C ILE A 432 6.29 5.64 30.39
N VAL A 433 5.56 6.54 29.76
CA VAL A 433 4.93 6.29 28.48
C VAL A 433 5.81 6.86 27.38
N PRO A 434 6.67 6.08 26.74
CA PRO A 434 7.46 6.55 25.59
C PRO A 434 6.57 6.95 24.41
N SER A 435 5.33 6.45 24.37
CA SER A 435 4.37 6.62 23.26
C SER A 435 3.51 7.87 23.36
N GLY A 436 3.95 8.92 24.07
CA GLY A 436 3.25 10.21 24.09
C GLY A 436 1.86 10.16 24.73
N PHE A 437 1.70 9.50 25.85
CA PHE A 437 0.45 9.37 26.63
C PHE A 437 -0.71 8.65 25.91
N SER A 438 -0.43 7.88 24.86
CA SER A 438 -1.45 7.04 24.22
C SER A 438 -1.64 5.72 24.98
N VAL A 439 -2.86 5.35 25.26
CA VAL A 439 -3.24 4.16 26.04
C VAL A 439 -4.20 3.31 25.21
N GLY A 440 -3.95 2.00 25.16
CA GLY A 440 -4.79 1.03 24.47
C GLY A 440 -6.05 0.72 25.28
N ASN A 441 -7.01 0.05 24.63
CA ASN A 441 -8.25 -0.40 25.23
C ASN A 441 -8.56 -1.84 24.81
N PRO A 442 -8.46 -2.83 25.70
CA PRO A 442 -8.76 -4.23 25.39
C PRO A 442 -10.23 -4.48 25.01
N GLY A 443 -11.14 -3.57 25.39
CA GLY A 443 -12.57 -3.67 25.12
C GLY A 443 -13.04 -3.17 23.76
N LEU A 444 -12.12 -2.88 22.83
CA LEU A 444 -12.47 -2.39 21.50
C LEU A 444 -13.25 -3.41 20.67
N ALA A 445 -14.37 -2.95 20.11
CA ALA A 445 -15.11 -3.70 19.10
C ALA A 445 -14.49 -3.55 17.70
N SER A 446 -14.79 -4.50 16.79
CA SER A 446 -14.43 -4.37 15.38
C SER A 446 -15.09 -3.16 14.72
N GLU A 447 -14.37 -2.47 13.83
CA GLU A 447 -14.99 -1.48 12.94
C GLU A 447 -15.86 -2.18 11.91
N ARG A 448 -17.02 -1.59 11.61
CA ARG A 448 -17.99 -2.08 10.64
C ARG A 448 -18.30 -1.01 9.61
N THR A 449 -18.14 -1.33 8.35
CA THR A 449 -18.28 -0.36 7.27
C THR A 449 -19.15 -0.92 6.16
N MET A 450 -20.14 -0.14 5.70
CA MET A 450 -20.85 -0.37 4.44
C MET A 450 -20.29 0.54 3.36
N ASN A 451 -19.93 -0.05 2.23
CA ASN A 451 -19.38 0.64 1.08
C ASN A 451 -20.38 0.56 -0.09
N TYR A 452 -20.53 1.67 -0.80
CA TYR A 452 -21.32 1.81 -2.03
C TYR A 452 -20.46 2.49 -3.07
N GLU A 453 -20.39 1.93 -4.27
CA GLU A 453 -19.57 2.45 -5.36
C GLU A 453 -20.34 2.38 -6.67
N ALA A 454 -20.17 3.42 -7.50
CA ALA A 454 -20.62 3.44 -8.87
C ALA A 454 -19.57 4.15 -9.74
N GLY A 455 -19.28 3.61 -10.91
CA GLY A 455 -18.25 4.18 -11.77
C GLY A 455 -18.33 3.69 -13.20
N PHE A 456 -17.41 4.21 -14.01
CA PHE A 456 -17.29 3.82 -15.41
C PHE A 456 -15.81 3.77 -15.84
N ASP A 457 -15.58 2.98 -16.87
CA ASP A 457 -14.32 2.92 -17.62
C ASP A 457 -14.65 3.29 -19.06
N TYR A 458 -14.06 4.37 -19.56
CA TYR A 458 -14.30 4.91 -20.90
C TYR A 458 -13.00 4.95 -21.69
N GLN A 459 -12.98 4.32 -22.86
CA GLN A 459 -11.84 4.27 -23.77
C GLN A 459 -12.21 4.94 -25.11
N PRO A 460 -12.17 6.28 -25.17
CA PRO A 460 -12.53 7.02 -26.41
C PRO A 460 -11.60 6.67 -27.58
N LEU A 461 -10.32 6.43 -27.28
CA LEU A 461 -9.27 6.07 -28.23
C LEU A 461 -8.49 4.85 -27.70
N PRO A 462 -7.90 4.01 -28.56
CA PRO A 462 -7.08 2.88 -28.11
C PRO A 462 -5.95 3.26 -27.15
N ALA A 463 -5.40 4.46 -27.28
CA ALA A 463 -4.31 4.99 -26.49
C ALA A 463 -4.76 5.70 -25.18
N LEU A 464 -6.06 5.94 -24.98
CA LEU A 464 -6.56 6.78 -23.88
C LEU A 464 -7.67 6.07 -23.11
N THR A 465 -7.51 5.93 -21.80
CA THR A 465 -8.55 5.41 -20.90
C THR A 465 -8.85 6.43 -19.82
N VAL A 466 -10.12 6.70 -19.57
CA VAL A 466 -10.63 7.51 -18.48
C VAL A 466 -11.46 6.61 -17.58
N ARG A 467 -11.15 6.58 -16.29
CA ARG A 467 -11.90 5.84 -15.27
C ARG A 467 -12.38 6.81 -14.21
N SER A 468 -13.63 6.69 -13.81
CA SER A 468 -14.16 7.50 -12.72
C SER A 468 -15.04 6.66 -11.80
N THR A 469 -14.99 6.96 -10.48
CA THR A 469 -15.80 6.28 -9.47
C THR A 469 -16.23 7.26 -8.40
N TYR A 470 -17.51 7.29 -8.12
CA TYR A 470 -18.07 7.81 -6.88
C TYR A 470 -18.09 6.72 -5.84
N PHE A 471 -17.71 7.03 -4.61
CA PHE A 471 -17.77 6.12 -3.48
C PHE A 471 -18.38 6.79 -2.25
N ASN A 472 -19.12 5.99 -1.46
CA ASN A 472 -19.70 6.39 -0.17
C ASN A 472 -19.47 5.26 0.81
N ARG A 473 -18.88 5.59 1.96
CA ARG A 473 -18.54 4.64 3.02
C ARG A 473 -19.13 5.13 4.33
N ALA A 474 -19.98 4.31 4.94
CA ALA A 474 -20.57 4.54 6.26
C ALA A 474 -19.95 3.58 7.27
N SER A 475 -19.09 4.11 8.15
CA SER A 475 -18.37 3.35 9.18
C SER A 475 -19.02 3.56 10.55
N ARG A 476 -19.07 2.48 11.35
CA ARG A 476 -19.46 2.47 12.76
C ARG A 476 -18.34 1.84 13.57
N ASN A 477 -18.21 2.24 14.83
CA ASN A 477 -17.18 1.77 15.74
C ASN A 477 -15.75 2.02 15.21
N LEU A 478 -15.54 3.10 14.44
CA LEU A 478 -14.20 3.44 13.96
C LEU A 478 -13.30 3.67 15.18
N ILE A 479 -12.11 3.05 15.19
CA ILE A 479 -11.17 3.16 16.30
C ILE A 479 -10.29 4.38 16.08
N ASP A 480 -10.22 5.24 17.10
CA ASP A 480 -9.30 6.39 17.13
C ASP A 480 -8.88 6.70 18.57
N PHE A 481 -7.87 7.55 18.75
CA PHE A 481 -7.37 7.95 20.05
C PHE A 481 -8.00 9.29 20.47
N MET A 482 -8.70 9.27 21.61
CA MET A 482 -9.45 10.38 22.17
C MET A 482 -8.80 10.89 23.45
N VAL A 483 -8.92 12.20 23.71
CA VAL A 483 -8.45 12.77 24.97
C VAL A 483 -9.33 12.29 26.12
N ALA A 484 -8.72 11.69 27.15
CA ALA A 484 -9.39 11.16 28.33
C ALA A 484 -8.62 11.51 29.61
N SER A 485 -9.33 11.65 30.73
CA SER A 485 -8.72 11.75 32.07
C SER A 485 -8.15 10.39 32.50
N GLY A 486 -7.13 10.38 33.35
CA GLY A 486 -6.59 9.15 33.89
C GLY A 486 -7.64 8.31 34.65
N SER A 487 -8.57 8.95 35.36
CA SER A 487 -9.70 8.28 36.01
C SER A 487 -10.61 7.55 35.02
N GLN A 488 -10.88 8.17 33.86
CA GLN A 488 -11.65 7.56 32.78
C GLN A 488 -10.89 6.40 32.14
N VAL A 489 -9.60 6.55 31.92
CA VAL A 489 -8.74 5.46 31.39
C VAL A 489 -8.79 4.25 32.32
N ILE A 490 -8.58 4.45 33.64
CA ILE A 490 -8.63 3.36 34.63
C ILE A 490 -10.00 2.67 34.62
N ALA A 491 -11.10 3.46 34.63
CA ALA A 491 -12.44 2.92 34.62
C ALA A 491 -12.75 2.09 33.34
N THR A 492 -12.21 2.50 32.18
CA THR A 492 -12.47 1.83 30.90
C THR A 492 -11.59 0.60 30.71
N THR A 493 -10.30 0.66 31.06
CA THR A 493 -9.31 -0.37 30.71
C THR A 493 -9.01 -1.33 31.87
N GLY A 494 -9.23 -0.91 33.10
CA GLY A 494 -8.77 -1.62 34.30
C GLY A 494 -7.26 -1.52 34.54
N PHE A 495 -6.53 -0.71 33.77
CA PHE A 495 -5.08 -0.56 33.98
C PHE A 495 -4.76 0.16 35.28
N THR A 496 -3.89 -0.41 36.09
CA THR A 496 -3.56 0.12 37.43
C THR A 496 -2.37 1.06 37.44
N ASN A 497 -1.67 1.16 36.33
CA ASN A 497 -0.45 1.93 36.13
C ASN A 497 -0.69 3.38 35.65
N ILE A 498 -1.91 3.82 35.60
CA ILE A 498 -2.32 5.15 35.09
C ILE A 498 -2.45 6.13 36.26
N ASN A 499 -1.89 7.35 36.11
CA ASN A 499 -2.13 8.43 37.06
C ASN A 499 -3.58 8.96 36.88
N PRO A 500 -4.47 8.85 37.88
CA PRO A 500 -5.87 9.27 37.77
C PRO A 500 -6.05 10.77 37.46
N ASN A 501 -5.07 11.60 37.82
CA ASN A 501 -5.08 13.04 37.59
C ASN A 501 -4.38 13.44 36.27
N GLY A 502 -3.86 12.47 35.52
CA GLY A 502 -3.21 12.69 34.22
C GLY A 502 -4.19 12.90 33.09
N THR A 503 -3.68 13.38 31.95
CA THR A 503 -4.43 13.46 30.69
C THR A 503 -3.76 12.53 29.68
N TYR A 504 -4.56 11.71 29.03
CA TYR A 504 -4.12 10.65 28.13
C TYR A 504 -4.89 10.69 26.81
N ARG A 505 -4.45 9.91 25.85
CA ARG A 505 -5.19 9.58 24.64
C ARG A 505 -5.59 8.11 24.72
N LEU A 506 -6.86 7.85 24.92
CA LEU A 506 -7.43 6.51 25.04
C LEU A 506 -7.93 6.03 23.67
N ALA A 507 -7.63 4.80 23.32
CA ALA A 507 -8.21 4.16 22.14
C ALA A 507 -9.70 3.87 22.39
N GLU A 508 -10.58 4.40 21.55
CA GLU A 508 -12.04 4.26 21.67
C GLU A 508 -12.71 4.01 20.32
N ASN A 509 -13.90 3.41 20.36
CA ASN A 509 -14.76 3.25 19.20
C ASN A 509 -15.62 4.49 18.97
N LEU A 510 -15.43 5.21 17.89
CA LEU A 510 -16.28 6.34 17.48
C LEU A 510 -17.63 5.84 16.92
N VAL A 511 -18.70 6.55 17.21
CA VAL A 511 -20.07 6.09 16.90
C VAL A 511 -20.32 5.98 15.40
N SER A 512 -19.97 6.99 14.60
CA SER A 512 -20.25 7.01 13.16
C SER A 512 -19.33 7.98 12.41
N VAL A 513 -18.79 7.52 11.27
CA VAL A 513 -18.02 8.33 10.33
C VAL A 513 -18.51 8.04 8.92
N ARG A 514 -18.79 9.09 8.15
CA ARG A 514 -19.12 8.98 6.74
C ARG A 514 -17.99 9.54 5.87
N THR A 515 -17.51 8.75 4.92
CA THR A 515 -16.52 9.17 3.92
C THR A 515 -17.13 9.04 2.53
N GLN A 516 -17.08 10.11 1.75
CA GLN A 516 -17.56 10.11 0.37
C GLN A 516 -16.55 10.82 -0.53
N GLY A 517 -16.54 10.48 -1.81
CA GLY A 517 -15.62 11.11 -2.72
C GLY A 517 -15.78 10.67 -4.17
N VAL A 518 -15.00 11.32 -5.01
CA VAL A 518 -14.87 11.00 -6.44
C VAL A 518 -13.39 10.79 -6.74
N GLU A 519 -13.13 9.74 -7.48
CA GLU A 519 -11.81 9.39 -7.97
C GLU A 519 -11.86 9.32 -9.50
N THR A 520 -10.95 10.00 -10.17
CA THR A 520 -10.83 9.96 -11.64
C THR A 520 -9.38 9.74 -12.03
N GLU A 521 -9.13 8.79 -12.91
CA GLU A 521 -7.81 8.48 -13.47
C GLU A 521 -7.84 8.57 -14.99
N VAL A 522 -6.83 9.20 -15.56
CA VAL A 522 -6.57 9.23 -16.99
C VAL A 522 -5.26 8.50 -17.25
N THR A 523 -5.32 7.44 -18.04
CA THR A 523 -4.15 6.67 -18.49
C THR A 523 -3.99 6.80 -19.98
N THR A 524 -2.75 6.96 -20.43
CA THR A 524 -2.42 7.03 -21.86
C THR A 524 -1.20 6.20 -22.17
N ARG A 525 -1.23 5.57 -23.35
CA ARG A 525 -0.09 4.89 -23.96
C ARG A 525 -0.15 5.13 -25.45
N ALA A 526 0.74 5.98 -25.94
CA ALA A 526 0.73 6.46 -27.31
C ALA A 526 2.10 6.34 -27.97
N GLN A 527 2.10 5.87 -29.22
CA GLN A 527 3.24 5.99 -30.13
C GLN A 527 3.06 7.30 -30.91
N LEU A 528 3.86 8.32 -30.57
CA LEU A 528 3.75 9.67 -31.13
C LEU A 528 4.50 9.83 -32.46
N GLY A 529 5.39 8.86 -32.79
CA GLY A 529 6.19 8.85 -34.00
C GLY A 529 7.22 7.72 -33.99
N PRO A 530 8.05 7.57 -35.03
CA PRO A 530 9.08 6.54 -35.08
C PRO A 530 10.04 6.63 -33.89
N GLY A 531 10.00 5.62 -33.01
CA GLY A 531 10.82 5.55 -31.81
C GLY A 531 10.44 6.54 -30.69
N LEU A 532 9.31 7.29 -30.81
CA LEU A 532 8.84 8.22 -29.79
C LEU A 532 7.56 7.67 -29.13
N ARG A 533 7.67 7.22 -27.89
CA ARG A 533 6.58 6.66 -27.10
C ARG A 533 6.30 7.50 -25.87
N PHE A 534 5.02 7.73 -25.60
CA PHE A 534 4.53 8.40 -24.40
C PHE A 534 3.65 7.44 -23.58
N ASP A 535 3.98 7.27 -22.30
CA ASP A 535 3.18 6.54 -21.32
C ASP A 535 2.87 7.49 -20.15
N GLY A 536 1.64 7.48 -19.66
CA GLY A 536 1.27 8.32 -18.54
C GLY A 536 0.04 7.84 -17.80
N SER A 537 0.00 8.14 -16.50
CA SER A 537 -1.17 7.98 -15.64
C SER A 537 -1.23 9.14 -14.67
N VAL A 538 -2.37 9.81 -14.62
CA VAL A 538 -2.65 10.89 -13.67
C VAL A 538 -4.03 10.67 -13.07
N GLY A 539 -4.12 10.74 -11.75
CA GLY A 539 -5.36 10.60 -11.01
C GLY A 539 -5.63 11.80 -10.13
N TYR A 540 -6.90 12.11 -10.00
CA TYR A 540 -7.44 13.07 -9.03
C TYR A 540 -8.41 12.38 -8.11
N THR A 541 -8.27 12.62 -6.81
CA THR A 541 -9.19 12.14 -5.77
C THR A 541 -9.67 13.32 -4.93
N TRP A 542 -10.99 13.45 -4.83
CA TRP A 542 -11.63 14.32 -3.85
C TRP A 542 -12.26 13.47 -2.77
N VAL A 543 -12.03 13.82 -1.50
CA VAL A 543 -12.55 13.11 -0.33
C VAL A 543 -13.19 14.11 0.63
N HIS A 544 -14.37 13.76 1.12
CA HIS A 544 -15.02 14.44 2.22
C HIS A 544 -15.30 13.44 3.35
N VAL A 545 -14.76 13.73 4.53
CA VAL A 545 -14.99 12.95 5.75
C VAL A 545 -15.87 13.76 6.68
N ALA A 546 -17.02 13.22 7.04
CA ALA A 546 -17.93 13.78 8.03
C ALA A 546 -17.98 12.85 9.25
N ASN A 547 -17.72 13.39 10.42
CA ASN A 547 -17.96 12.73 11.71
C ASN A 547 -19.10 13.47 12.43
N ASN A 548 -19.88 12.73 13.21
CA ASN A 548 -21.00 13.28 13.98
C ASN A 548 -20.59 13.85 15.35
N SER A 549 -19.27 13.97 15.60
CA SER A 549 -18.71 14.51 16.84
C SER A 549 -17.78 15.68 16.52
N ASP A 550 -17.84 16.76 17.29
CA ASP A 550 -16.88 17.88 17.26
C ASP A 550 -15.49 17.50 17.75
N VAL A 551 -15.21 16.20 17.85
CA VAL A 551 -14.00 15.68 18.46
C VAL A 551 -12.89 15.57 17.40
N GLN A 552 -11.73 16.13 17.72
CA GLN A 552 -10.52 15.98 16.94
C GLN A 552 -10.03 14.53 17.02
N THR A 553 -9.96 13.87 15.87
CA THR A 553 -9.49 12.50 15.71
C THR A 553 -8.07 12.47 15.21
N GLN A 554 -7.26 11.54 15.66
CA GLN A 554 -5.85 11.46 15.27
C GLN A 554 -5.69 10.91 13.83
N TYR A 555 -6.44 9.87 13.48
CA TYR A 555 -6.28 9.16 12.20
C TYR A 555 -6.97 9.87 11.03
N LEU A 556 -8.15 10.45 11.26
CA LEU A 556 -8.91 11.12 10.21
C LEU A 556 -8.41 12.54 9.89
N SER A 557 -7.68 13.15 10.82
CA SER A 557 -7.18 14.54 10.70
C SER A 557 -6.22 14.74 9.52
N ASN A 558 -5.50 13.68 9.11
CA ASN A 558 -4.46 13.74 8.08
C ASN A 558 -4.96 13.40 6.67
N VAL A 559 -6.24 13.07 6.49
CA VAL A 559 -6.80 12.71 5.19
C VAL A 559 -6.76 13.88 4.22
N ALA A 560 -6.20 13.66 3.03
CA ALA A 560 -6.21 14.65 1.97
C ALA A 560 -7.63 14.89 1.44
N ARG A 561 -8.07 16.17 1.41
CA ARG A 561 -9.31 16.58 0.74
C ARG A 561 -9.19 16.50 -0.77
N HIS A 562 -8.04 16.92 -1.29
CA HIS A 562 -7.71 16.84 -2.71
C HIS A 562 -6.33 16.21 -2.86
N LEU A 563 -6.25 15.19 -3.68
CA LEU A 563 -5.03 14.49 -4.02
C LEU A 563 -4.91 14.37 -5.53
N VAL A 564 -3.82 14.87 -6.11
CA VAL A 564 -3.43 14.56 -7.48
C VAL A 564 -2.14 13.77 -7.41
N ALA A 565 -2.10 12.62 -8.05
CA ALA A 565 -0.89 11.81 -8.15
C ALA A 565 -0.74 11.24 -9.55
N GLY A 566 0.48 11.07 -10.01
CA GLY A 566 0.69 10.49 -11.32
C GLY A 566 2.14 10.44 -11.75
N ASN A 567 2.31 9.85 -12.91
CA ASN A 567 3.59 9.70 -13.57
C ASN A 567 3.45 9.81 -15.09
N LEU A 568 4.48 10.33 -15.73
CA LEU A 568 4.57 10.49 -17.16
C LEU A 568 5.95 10.00 -17.60
N SER A 569 6.06 9.31 -18.72
CA SER A 569 7.33 8.97 -19.31
C SER A 569 7.34 9.17 -20.83
N LEU A 570 8.42 9.72 -21.33
CA LEU A 570 8.68 9.92 -22.74
C LEU A 570 9.95 9.14 -23.11
N THR A 571 9.80 8.17 -23.98
CA THR A 571 10.92 7.40 -24.51
C THR A 571 11.17 7.78 -25.96
N HIS A 572 12.39 8.20 -26.28
CA HIS A 572 12.82 8.47 -27.64
C HIS A 572 14.17 7.78 -27.90
N ARG A 573 14.17 6.75 -28.76
CA ARG A 573 15.38 5.99 -29.10
C ARG A 573 16.11 5.47 -27.84
N ARG A 574 17.22 6.12 -27.46
CA ARG A 574 18.08 5.72 -26.33
C ARG A 574 17.73 6.46 -25.01
N PHE A 575 16.84 7.45 -25.07
CA PHE A 575 16.53 8.30 -23.94
C PHE A 575 15.14 7.96 -23.39
N THR A 576 15.03 7.81 -22.09
CA THR A 576 13.73 7.76 -21.38
C THR A 576 13.75 8.81 -20.29
N LEU A 577 12.86 9.80 -20.42
CA LEU A 577 12.61 10.79 -19.39
C LEU A 577 11.34 10.40 -18.66
N ALA A 578 11.42 10.23 -17.35
CA ALA A 578 10.26 9.97 -16.50
C ALA A 578 10.09 11.09 -15.47
N PHE A 579 8.85 11.46 -15.24
CA PHE A 579 8.46 12.51 -14.30
C PHE A 579 7.27 12.02 -13.48
N GLY A 580 7.36 12.09 -12.16
CA GLY A 580 6.29 11.70 -11.25
C GLY A 580 6.05 12.76 -10.21
N GLY A 581 4.80 12.88 -9.73
CA GLY A 581 4.51 13.89 -8.73
C GLY A 581 3.22 13.64 -7.97
N VAL A 582 3.14 14.33 -6.83
CA VAL A 582 1.97 14.38 -5.98
C VAL A 582 1.67 15.83 -5.61
N TYR A 583 0.40 16.22 -5.68
CA TYR A 583 -0.13 17.45 -5.11
C TYR A 583 -1.22 17.10 -4.11
N LYS A 584 -1.12 17.63 -2.90
CA LYS A 584 -1.98 17.29 -1.77
C LYS A 584 -2.51 18.54 -1.10
N VAL A 585 -3.81 18.55 -0.77
CA VAL A 585 -4.46 19.59 0.02
C VAL A 585 -5.23 18.93 1.16
N ARG A 586 -5.04 19.43 2.38
CA ARG A 586 -5.73 19.00 3.61
C ARG A 586 -6.70 20.07 4.10
N PRO A 587 -7.66 19.74 4.98
CA PRO A 587 -8.44 20.73 5.71
C PRO A 587 -7.55 21.61 6.60
N GLU A 588 -7.77 22.94 6.62
CA GLU A 588 -6.94 23.90 7.36
C GLU A 588 -6.91 23.65 8.87
N GLN A 589 -8.02 23.24 9.44
CA GLN A 589 -8.18 23.03 10.89
C GLN A 589 -7.26 21.95 11.50
N ASN A 590 -6.60 21.15 10.67
CA ASN A 590 -5.74 20.04 11.08
C ASN A 590 -4.25 20.33 10.86
N THR A 591 -3.88 21.58 10.61
CA THR A 591 -2.55 21.91 10.08
C THR A 591 -1.60 22.53 11.11
N THR A 592 -2.06 22.87 12.31
CA THR A 592 -1.24 23.54 13.33
C THR A 592 -1.09 22.70 14.59
N VAL A 593 0.14 22.64 15.11
CA VAL A 593 0.46 22.18 16.46
C VAL A 593 0.33 23.35 17.40
N THR A 594 -0.39 23.17 18.50
CA THR A 594 -0.33 24.14 19.60
C THR A 594 1.07 24.07 20.23
N PRO A 595 1.81 25.19 20.30
CA PRO A 595 3.17 25.17 20.85
C PRO A 595 3.15 24.74 22.31
N THR A 596 4.01 23.82 22.69
CA THR A 596 4.31 23.56 24.11
C THR A 596 5.38 24.59 24.51
N ASN A 597 5.15 25.35 25.54
CA ASN A 597 6.04 26.41 26.05
C ASN A 597 6.37 27.53 25.03
N GLY A 598 5.44 27.88 24.15
CA GLY A 598 5.61 28.99 23.20
C GLY A 598 6.54 28.71 22.01
N GLN A 599 7.06 27.49 21.86
CA GLN A 599 7.88 27.10 20.72
C GLN A 599 7.10 26.16 19.78
N LEU A 600 6.98 26.54 18.52
CA LEU A 600 6.43 25.69 17.46
C LEU A 600 7.49 24.64 17.11
N VAL A 601 7.23 23.37 17.46
CA VAL A 601 8.17 22.27 17.17
C VAL A 601 7.99 21.74 15.75
N ALA A 602 6.77 21.66 15.26
CA ALA A 602 6.45 21.23 13.90
C ALA A 602 5.06 21.73 13.47
N ALA A 603 4.88 21.97 12.19
CA ALA A 603 3.59 22.29 11.59
C ALA A 603 3.31 21.29 10.45
N LEU A 604 2.07 20.83 10.37
CA LEU A 604 1.62 20.03 9.24
C LEU A 604 1.39 20.93 8.03
N THR A 605 2.00 20.62 6.89
CA THR A 605 1.87 21.43 5.68
C THR A 605 0.45 21.28 5.09
N PRO A 606 -0.36 22.37 5.02
CA PRO A 606 -1.76 22.26 4.57
C PRO A 606 -1.89 21.90 3.10
N SER A 607 -0.97 22.36 2.27
CA SER A 607 -0.89 21.98 0.85
C SER A 607 0.54 21.97 0.37
N TYR A 608 0.89 21.00 -0.46
CA TYR A 608 2.21 20.90 -1.06
C TYR A 608 2.18 20.15 -2.40
N ALA A 609 3.21 20.39 -3.21
CA ALA A 609 3.49 19.62 -4.40
C ALA A 609 4.93 19.12 -4.35
N VAL A 610 5.12 17.83 -4.65
CA VAL A 610 6.44 17.19 -4.73
C VAL A 610 6.55 16.47 -6.06
N PHE A 611 7.65 16.70 -6.75
CA PHE A 611 7.92 16.11 -8.05
C PHE A 611 9.27 15.43 -8.07
N ASN A 612 9.32 14.28 -8.73
CA ASN A 612 10.51 13.48 -8.95
C ASN A 612 10.80 13.40 -10.46
N GLY A 613 12.06 13.34 -10.82
CA GLY A 613 12.50 13.21 -12.21
C GLY A 613 13.54 12.09 -12.37
N ARG A 614 13.53 11.43 -13.52
CA ARG A 614 14.52 10.41 -13.88
C ARG A 614 14.83 10.45 -15.37
N LEU A 615 16.09 10.33 -15.69
CA LEU A 615 16.60 10.20 -17.05
C LEU A 615 17.39 8.89 -17.17
N ASP A 616 16.96 8.00 -18.05
CA ASP A 616 17.71 6.80 -18.44
C ASP A 616 18.29 7.02 -19.84
N VAL A 617 19.59 6.78 -20.00
CA VAL A 617 20.30 6.83 -21.29
C VAL A 617 20.84 5.45 -21.61
N ALA A 618 20.28 4.78 -22.63
CA ALA A 618 20.72 3.46 -23.03
C ALA A 618 22.10 3.49 -23.67
N LEU A 619 23.09 2.96 -22.99
CA LEU A 619 24.45 2.73 -23.54
C LEU A 619 24.46 1.49 -24.45
N LEU A 620 23.89 0.40 -23.93
CA LEU A 620 23.63 -0.83 -24.69
C LEU A 620 22.11 -1.04 -24.66
N PRO A 621 21.42 -0.95 -25.81
CA PRO A 621 19.96 -1.13 -25.85
C PRO A 621 19.55 -2.43 -25.16
N GLU A 622 18.50 -2.31 -24.32
CA GLU A 622 17.90 -3.38 -23.52
C GLU A 622 18.82 -4.04 -22.47
N ARG A 623 20.08 -3.59 -22.31
CA ARG A 623 21.07 -4.23 -21.42
C ARG A 623 21.68 -3.30 -20.39
N LEU A 624 22.05 -2.08 -20.76
CA LEU A 624 22.77 -1.16 -19.89
C LEU A 624 22.33 0.28 -20.10
N TRP A 625 21.99 0.97 -19.02
CA TRP A 625 21.62 2.39 -19.01
C TRP A 625 22.43 3.16 -17.97
N LEU A 626 22.81 4.39 -18.30
CA LEU A 626 23.11 5.40 -17.29
C LEU A 626 21.80 5.95 -16.76
N VAL A 627 21.75 6.20 -15.45
CA VAL A 627 20.57 6.71 -14.75
C VAL A 627 20.94 7.96 -13.98
N GLY A 628 20.20 9.05 -14.22
CA GLY A 628 20.18 10.24 -13.37
C GLY A 628 18.79 10.36 -12.75
N GLN A 629 18.71 10.61 -11.44
CA GLN A 629 17.42 10.72 -10.74
C GLN A 629 17.44 11.84 -9.71
N ALA A 630 16.33 12.55 -9.59
CA ALA A 630 16.09 13.55 -8.57
C ALA A 630 14.80 13.24 -7.81
N GLN A 631 14.89 13.15 -6.51
CA GLN A 631 13.74 13.15 -5.60
C GLN A 631 13.51 14.57 -5.11
N ASN A 632 12.23 14.96 -4.97
CA ASN A 632 11.84 16.30 -4.58
C ASN A 632 12.58 17.36 -5.42
N LEU A 633 12.44 17.27 -6.75
CA LEU A 633 13.21 18.04 -7.76
C LEU A 633 13.24 19.55 -7.49
N PHE A 634 12.11 20.11 -7.05
CA PHE A 634 11.96 21.56 -6.78
C PHE A 634 12.25 21.94 -5.34
N ASN A 635 12.80 21.02 -4.52
CA ASN A 635 13.24 21.29 -3.16
C ASN A 635 12.10 21.78 -2.23
N ALA A 636 10.90 21.24 -2.38
CA ALA A 636 9.75 21.56 -1.55
C ALA A 636 10.03 21.19 -0.08
N LYS A 637 9.67 22.07 0.84
CA LYS A 637 9.68 21.79 2.28
C LYS A 637 8.27 21.44 2.70
N TYR A 638 8.06 20.26 3.27
CA TYR A 638 6.74 19.76 3.65
C TYR A 638 6.83 18.74 4.77
N SER A 639 5.68 18.43 5.36
CA SER A 639 5.48 17.32 6.28
C SER A 639 4.22 16.54 5.89
N ASP A 640 4.30 15.21 5.91
CA ASP A 640 3.14 14.33 5.70
C ASP A 640 2.38 14.08 6.98
N LEU A 641 3.10 13.94 8.07
CA LEU A 641 2.59 13.71 9.41
C LEU A 641 3.17 14.73 10.38
N LEU A 642 2.41 14.99 11.43
CA LEU A 642 2.76 15.97 12.44
C LEU A 642 4.07 15.59 13.13
N GLY A 643 5.05 16.49 13.12
CA GLY A 643 6.37 16.30 13.72
C GLY A 643 7.42 15.84 12.70
N ALA A 644 7.09 14.96 11.78
CA ALA A 644 8.04 14.38 10.85
C ALA A 644 8.45 15.36 9.75
N GLN A 645 9.71 15.74 9.71
CA GLN A 645 10.27 16.53 8.63
C GLN A 645 10.57 15.64 7.43
N MET A 646 9.94 15.96 6.30
CA MET A 646 10.20 15.24 5.05
C MET A 646 11.52 15.69 4.40
N PRO A 647 12.20 14.78 3.65
CA PRO A 647 13.45 15.09 3.00
C PRO A 647 13.29 16.18 1.94
N THR A 648 14.27 17.07 1.85
CA THR A 648 14.44 18.01 0.76
C THR A 648 14.98 17.30 -0.48
N ARG A 649 15.50 18.04 -1.48
CA ARG A 649 15.99 17.42 -2.72
C ARG A 649 17.13 16.42 -2.48
N TRP A 650 17.08 15.31 -3.23
CA TRP A 650 18.15 14.32 -3.35
C TRP A 650 18.49 14.13 -4.83
N LEU A 651 19.74 14.30 -5.19
CA LEU A 651 20.26 13.97 -6.51
C LEU A 651 21.05 12.67 -6.45
N MET A 652 20.83 11.81 -7.41
CA MET A 652 21.49 10.50 -7.51
C MET A 652 21.78 10.14 -8.96
N ALA A 653 22.83 9.39 -9.15
CA ALA A 653 23.24 8.86 -10.46
C ALA A 653 23.76 7.43 -10.32
N GLY A 654 23.74 6.70 -11.41
CA GLY A 654 24.21 5.33 -11.41
C GLY A 654 23.92 4.58 -12.70
N VAL A 655 23.76 3.27 -12.57
CA VAL A 655 23.55 2.37 -13.70
C VAL A 655 22.37 1.44 -13.47
N ARG A 656 21.68 1.11 -14.54
CA ARG A 656 20.70 0.03 -14.61
C ARG A 656 21.14 -1.02 -15.60
N VAL A 657 21.05 -2.28 -15.19
CA VAL A 657 21.43 -3.45 -15.98
C VAL A 657 20.22 -4.37 -16.14
N ALA A 658 20.02 -4.94 -17.31
CA ALA A 658 19.07 -6.02 -17.53
C ALA A 658 19.69 -7.00 -18.56
N LEU A 659 19.88 -8.24 -18.14
CA LEU A 659 20.42 -9.31 -18.98
C LEU A 659 19.34 -10.38 -19.10
N ARG A 660 19.04 -10.80 -20.31
CA ARG A 660 18.07 -11.87 -20.61
C ARG A 660 18.72 -12.89 -21.53
N LYS A 661 18.47 -14.18 -21.21
CA LYS A 661 18.90 -15.34 -22.03
C LYS A 661 17.69 -16.17 -22.41
#